data_2dc5a4cd818e5e4a76160924c33f9aba
#
_entry.id   2dc5a4cd818e5e4a76160924c33f9aba
#
_cell.length_a   1.000
_cell.length_b   1.000
_cell.length_c   1.000
_cell.angle_alpha   90.00
_cell.angle_beta   90.00
_cell.angle_gamma   90.00
#
_symmetry.space_group_name_H-M   'P 1'
#
loop_
_entity.id
_entity.type
_entity.pdbx_description
1 polymer ?
#
loop_
_entity_poly.entity_id
_entity_poly.type
_entity_poly.pdbx_seq_one_letter_code
_entity_poly.pdbx_strand_id
1 'polypeptide(L)'
;MSGMGSTLQLTNSTVVAAFRSALIHQGIIALLIFFLLAMLWISVREWVPVTRAATRPADGPAAAEPAGRRIIRIGFGVLWVFDGLLQAQPAMPLGLPSNVTEPAAASSPGWVRQLVDFAGQGWAYHPVSAAAAAVWIQVGLGIWLLTAAHGRWSRLGGLATVGWGLAVWVFGEAFGGIFAPGLSWLFGAPGAALLYAVAGALIALPGRAWRGDRLGRTVLGVTGLFFAGMAVLQAWPGRGFWSGGGRAPGDLTSMAQAMSQSAQPGFLSSWLRAFAALTARSGFAVNLITVAALAVIGLALLSGQRRALRPALALLLLLSAATWVLVQDLGVFGGLGTDPNSMIPLALIVAGGYLALAPATAGQPAPATASQLAPAAGPEPVTPTAAVVPAAAPGAAPTAGGGPLPGWRERLGPGRLAQAVGTARPRTVAAVGALGVAIIGVIPLAAAAASATASPIIAQALDGSSAPLDFRAPAFQLTNQHGHLVSLASLRGKVVLLTFLDPVCTSDCPLIAQEFKQADQLLGGQARQVELVAVVTNPVYHQLAYTQAFDREERLAGLPNWQYLTGSVPQLRQVWRHYGIAAQILPAGGMIGHSDLAYVIDRSGRTRRELNFDPGPGTATSQASFADELSSAAQQNLRAS
;
A
#
# COMPACT_ATOMS: atom_id res chain seq x y z
N MET A 1 14.33 -18.33 9.30
CA MET A 1 12.95 -18.74 8.94
C MET A 1 12.44 -17.86 7.80
N SER A 2 13.07 -17.95 6.64
CA SER A 2 12.75 -17.15 5.44
C SER A 2 11.96 -17.98 4.42
N GLY A 3 11.00 -18.78 4.82
CA GLY A 3 10.39 -19.76 3.92
C GLY A 3 8.86 -19.80 3.81
N MET A 4 8.12 -19.05 4.64
CA MET A 4 6.66 -19.18 4.59
C MET A 4 5.96 -18.34 3.51
N GLY A 5 6.69 -17.43 2.84
CA GLY A 5 6.08 -16.53 1.83
C GLY A 5 6.28 -16.95 0.37
N SER A 6 7.11 -17.95 0.08
CA SER A 6 7.51 -18.30 -1.29
C SER A 6 6.70 -19.42 -1.95
N THR A 7 5.91 -20.18 -1.19
CA THR A 7 5.20 -21.36 -1.67
C THR A 7 3.78 -21.08 -2.19
N LEU A 8 3.11 -20.04 -1.68
CA LEU A 8 1.78 -19.67 -2.16
C LEU A 8 1.87 -18.63 -3.29
N GLN A 9 1.14 -18.85 -4.37
CA GLN A 9 0.96 -17.81 -5.38
C GLN A 9 0.38 -16.56 -4.73
N LEU A 10 0.94 -15.38 -5.04
CA LEU A 10 0.48 -14.08 -4.49
C LEU A 10 -1.02 -13.84 -4.68
N THR A 11 -1.60 -14.46 -5.71
CA THR A 11 -3.03 -14.40 -6.06
C THR A 11 -3.72 -15.75 -5.84
N ASN A 12 -3.29 -16.53 -4.83
CA ASN A 12 -3.97 -17.78 -4.47
C ASN A 12 -5.49 -17.55 -4.32
N SER A 13 -6.30 -18.32 -5.02
CA SER A 13 -7.74 -18.08 -5.14
C SER A 13 -8.48 -18.12 -3.81
N THR A 14 -8.05 -19.01 -2.89
CA THR A 14 -8.63 -19.14 -1.55
C THR A 14 -8.37 -17.91 -0.71
N VAL A 15 -7.12 -17.42 -0.69
CA VAL A 15 -6.74 -16.21 0.05
C VAL A 15 -7.41 -14.97 -0.53
N VAL A 16 -7.44 -14.84 -1.87
CA VAL A 16 -8.10 -13.71 -2.55
C VAL A 16 -9.60 -13.70 -2.29
N ALA A 17 -10.27 -14.84 -2.32
CA ALA A 17 -11.70 -14.96 -2.01
C ALA A 17 -11.98 -14.58 -0.55
N ALA A 18 -11.18 -15.10 0.39
CA ALA A 18 -11.27 -14.76 1.80
C ALA A 18 -11.02 -13.27 2.06
N PHE A 19 -10.02 -12.68 1.40
CA PHE A 19 -9.70 -11.26 1.52
C PHE A 19 -10.83 -10.38 0.99
N ARG A 20 -11.38 -10.68 -0.18
CA ARG A 20 -12.54 -9.97 -0.73
C ARG A 20 -13.74 -10.08 0.19
N SER A 21 -14.02 -11.27 0.72
CA SER A 21 -15.10 -11.49 1.69
C SER A 21 -14.88 -10.67 2.95
N ALA A 22 -13.67 -10.65 3.51
CA ALA A 22 -13.32 -9.86 4.69
C ALA A 22 -13.54 -8.36 4.46
N LEU A 23 -13.09 -7.81 3.33
CA LEU A 23 -13.30 -6.41 2.98
C LEU A 23 -14.79 -6.05 2.88
N ILE A 24 -15.61 -6.91 2.25
CA ILE A 24 -17.05 -6.68 2.11
C ILE A 24 -17.73 -6.72 3.49
N HIS A 25 -17.46 -7.75 4.31
CA HIS A 25 -18.06 -7.89 5.63
C HIS A 25 -17.67 -6.72 6.54
N GLN A 26 -16.39 -6.34 6.57
CA GLN A 26 -15.91 -5.20 7.35
C GLN A 26 -16.52 -3.88 6.85
N GLY A 27 -16.67 -3.69 5.54
CA GLY A 27 -17.36 -2.55 4.96
C GLY A 27 -18.82 -2.47 5.39
N ILE A 28 -19.54 -3.60 5.39
CA ILE A 28 -20.93 -3.67 5.87
C ILE A 28 -20.99 -3.33 7.38
N ILE A 29 -20.08 -3.88 8.18
CA ILE A 29 -19.99 -3.58 9.62
C ILE A 29 -19.73 -2.08 9.84
N ALA A 30 -18.82 -1.48 9.07
CA ALA A 30 -18.54 -0.05 9.13
C ALA A 30 -19.78 0.79 8.84
N LEU A 31 -20.53 0.44 7.80
CA LEU A 31 -21.77 1.12 7.43
C LEU A 31 -22.85 0.94 8.49
N LEU A 32 -22.99 -0.26 9.09
CA LEU A 32 -23.94 -0.51 10.17
C LEU A 32 -23.59 0.29 11.43
N ILE A 33 -22.31 0.30 11.82
CA ILE A 33 -21.84 1.13 12.96
C ILE A 33 -22.14 2.61 12.70
N PHE A 34 -21.83 3.10 11.50
CA PHE A 34 -22.13 4.48 11.11
C PHE A 34 -23.63 4.77 11.22
N PHE A 35 -24.47 3.89 10.70
CA PHE A 35 -25.92 4.03 10.75
C PHE A 35 -26.45 4.02 12.19
N LEU A 36 -26.02 3.07 13.01
CA LEU A 36 -26.43 2.96 14.42
C LEU A 36 -26.02 4.18 15.24
N LEU A 37 -24.78 4.67 15.05
CA LEU A 37 -24.31 5.87 15.73
C LEU A 37 -25.05 7.13 15.25
N ALA A 38 -25.40 7.21 13.98
CA ALA A 38 -26.23 8.30 13.46
C ALA A 38 -27.63 8.26 14.06
N MET A 39 -28.24 7.08 14.16
CA MET A 39 -29.56 6.88 14.82
C MET A 39 -29.50 7.21 16.30
N LEU A 40 -28.48 6.71 17.02
CA LEU A 40 -28.28 7.03 18.44
C LEU A 40 -28.13 8.56 18.63
N TRP A 41 -27.35 9.20 17.80
CA TRP A 41 -27.18 10.65 17.85
C TRP A 41 -28.50 11.42 17.65
N ILE A 42 -29.32 10.98 16.68
CA ILE A 42 -30.64 11.57 16.43
C ILE A 42 -31.52 11.41 17.66
N SER A 43 -31.56 10.20 18.24
CA SER A 43 -32.36 9.89 19.43
C SER A 43 -31.94 10.68 20.68
N VAL A 44 -30.61 10.67 20.97
CA VAL A 44 -30.07 11.37 22.16
C VAL A 44 -30.24 12.88 22.04
N ARG A 45 -30.16 13.45 20.85
CA ARG A 45 -30.33 14.89 20.62
C ARG A 45 -31.77 15.36 21.00
N GLU A 46 -32.76 14.50 20.87
CA GLU A 46 -34.14 14.82 21.24
C GLU A 46 -34.36 14.74 22.78
N TRP A 47 -33.57 13.91 23.50
CA TRP A 47 -33.71 13.68 24.93
C TRP A 47 -32.84 14.58 25.81
N VAL A 48 -31.74 15.07 25.31
CA VAL A 48 -30.92 16.04 26.04
C VAL A 48 -31.48 17.44 25.77
N PRO A 49 -32.24 18.04 26.71
CA PRO A 49 -32.53 19.45 26.58
C PRO A 49 -31.20 20.14 26.56
N VAL A 50 -30.88 20.77 25.42
CA VAL A 50 -29.78 21.72 25.37
C VAL A 50 -30.18 22.84 26.31
N THR A 51 -29.84 22.70 27.59
CA THR A 51 -29.70 23.84 28.45
C THR A 51 -28.75 24.74 27.69
N ARG A 52 -29.31 25.75 27.07
CA ARG A 52 -28.53 26.85 26.51
C ARG A 52 -27.78 27.41 27.72
N ALA A 53 -26.58 26.84 27.95
CA ALA A 53 -25.62 27.48 28.80
C ALA A 53 -25.51 28.89 28.28
N ALA A 54 -25.94 29.82 29.12
CA ALA A 54 -25.99 31.23 28.86
C ALA A 54 -24.77 31.65 28.06
N THR A 55 -25.03 32.20 26.89
CA THR A 55 -24.21 33.22 26.24
C THR A 55 -22.71 33.14 26.47
N ARG A 56 -22.05 32.15 25.87
CA ARG A 56 -20.76 32.49 25.30
C ARG A 56 -21.05 33.46 24.17
N PRO A 57 -20.34 34.63 24.16
CA PRO A 57 -20.44 35.54 23.02
C PRO A 57 -20.31 34.70 21.76
N ALA A 58 -21.20 34.89 20.80
CA ALA A 58 -21.16 34.21 19.52
C ALA A 58 -19.71 34.30 19.04
N ASP A 59 -19.00 33.17 19.05
CA ASP A 59 -17.70 33.10 18.41
C ASP A 59 -17.91 33.70 17.02
N GLY A 60 -17.29 34.80 16.74
CA GLY A 60 -17.36 35.45 15.42
C GLY A 60 -17.07 34.41 14.34
N PRO A 61 -17.47 34.60 13.10
CA PRO A 61 -17.46 33.61 12.04
C PRO A 61 -16.18 32.78 12.15
N ALA A 62 -16.34 31.45 12.36
CA ALA A 62 -15.23 30.54 12.68
C ALA A 62 -14.09 30.83 11.73
N ALA A 63 -12.95 31.29 12.26
CA ALA A 63 -11.83 31.75 11.47
C ALA A 63 -11.50 30.70 10.40
N ALA A 64 -11.46 31.13 9.14
CA ALA A 64 -11.21 30.24 8.01
C ALA A 64 -9.95 29.41 8.23
N GLU A 65 -9.97 28.14 7.83
CA GLU A 65 -8.80 27.28 7.92
C GLU A 65 -7.64 27.88 7.12
N PRO A 66 -6.42 28.00 7.70
CA PRO A 66 -5.25 28.52 6.98
C PRO A 66 -4.96 27.70 5.72
N ALA A 67 -4.70 28.38 4.59
CA ALA A 67 -4.55 27.72 3.28
C ALA A 67 -3.48 26.63 3.27
N GLY A 68 -2.32 26.87 3.90
CA GLY A 68 -1.25 25.89 4.02
C GLY A 68 -1.67 24.63 4.79
N ARG A 69 -2.42 24.79 5.89
CA ARG A 69 -2.97 23.66 6.64
C ARG A 69 -4.01 22.90 5.83
N ARG A 70 -4.89 23.62 5.14
CA ARG A 70 -5.96 23.04 4.33
C ARG A 70 -5.41 22.16 3.21
N ILE A 71 -4.37 22.60 2.48
CA ILE A 71 -3.81 21.81 1.38
C ILE A 71 -3.15 20.53 1.90
N ILE A 72 -2.41 20.60 3.02
CA ILE A 72 -1.81 19.42 3.65
C ILE A 72 -2.92 18.46 4.11
N ARG A 73 -3.92 18.94 4.84
CA ARG A 73 -5.00 18.10 5.35
C ARG A 73 -5.79 17.41 4.25
N ILE A 74 -6.19 18.16 3.21
CA ILE A 74 -6.96 17.59 2.09
C ILE A 74 -6.06 16.67 1.25
N GLY A 75 -4.84 17.10 0.92
CA GLY A 75 -3.91 16.30 0.13
C GLY A 75 -3.61 14.96 0.78
N PHE A 76 -3.21 14.96 2.06
CA PHE A 76 -2.93 13.71 2.77
C PHE A 76 -4.19 12.90 3.09
N GLY A 77 -5.35 13.55 3.23
CA GLY A 77 -6.62 12.84 3.31
C GLY A 77 -6.94 12.06 2.03
N VAL A 78 -6.69 12.65 0.86
CA VAL A 78 -6.86 11.98 -0.44
C VAL A 78 -5.81 10.87 -0.61
N LEU A 79 -4.55 11.13 -0.25
CA LEU A 79 -3.48 10.14 -0.33
C LEU A 79 -3.80 8.92 0.53
N TRP A 80 -4.22 9.08 1.78
CA TRP A 80 -4.61 7.95 2.64
C TRP A 80 -5.75 7.10 2.06
N VAL A 81 -6.76 7.74 1.42
CA VAL A 81 -7.81 6.98 0.73
C VAL A 81 -7.23 6.21 -0.46
N PHE A 82 -6.35 6.83 -1.22
CA PHE A 82 -5.71 6.23 -2.38
C PHE A 82 -4.82 5.04 -1.97
N ASP A 83 -4.00 5.21 -0.93
CA ASP A 83 -3.14 4.14 -0.40
C ASP A 83 -3.96 2.97 0.12
N GLY A 84 -5.07 3.25 0.82
CA GLY A 84 -6.00 2.21 1.25
C GLY A 84 -6.62 1.44 0.08
N LEU A 85 -6.89 2.09 -1.06
CA LEU A 85 -7.34 1.41 -2.27
C LEU A 85 -6.22 0.56 -2.89
N LEU A 86 -4.96 1.03 -2.85
CA LEU A 86 -3.81 0.23 -3.27
C LEU A 86 -3.60 -0.99 -2.36
N GLN A 87 -3.84 -0.86 -1.05
CA GLN A 87 -3.79 -2.00 -0.13
C GLN A 87 -4.89 -3.04 -0.39
N ALA A 88 -5.94 -2.71 -1.13
CA ALA A 88 -7.01 -3.65 -1.49
C ALA A 88 -6.68 -4.54 -2.70
N GLN A 89 -5.46 -4.51 -3.24
CA GLN A 89 -5.03 -5.38 -4.34
C GLN A 89 -5.05 -6.86 -3.94
N PRO A 90 -5.48 -7.77 -4.83
CA PRO A 90 -5.59 -9.19 -4.52
C PRO A 90 -4.29 -9.87 -4.05
N ALA A 91 -3.15 -9.39 -4.52
CA ALA A 91 -1.83 -9.91 -4.13
C ALA A 91 -1.32 -9.38 -2.78
N MET A 92 -1.97 -8.38 -2.18
CA MET A 92 -1.50 -7.71 -0.98
C MET A 92 -1.39 -8.63 0.25
N PRO A 93 -2.36 -9.54 0.53
CA PRO A 93 -2.27 -10.40 1.70
C PRO A 93 -0.99 -11.24 1.76
N LEU A 94 -0.61 -11.86 0.65
CA LEU A 94 0.57 -12.73 0.59
C LEU A 94 1.85 -12.00 0.14
N GLY A 95 1.70 -10.93 -0.66
CA GLY A 95 2.82 -10.28 -1.31
C GLY A 95 3.47 -9.14 -0.52
N LEU A 96 2.81 -8.54 0.47
CA LEU A 96 3.37 -7.38 1.15
C LEU A 96 4.72 -7.68 1.84
N PRO A 97 4.87 -8.75 2.64
CA PRO A 97 6.17 -9.05 3.25
C PRO A 97 7.27 -9.30 2.21
N SER A 98 7.07 -10.28 1.35
CA SER A 98 8.10 -10.77 0.42
C SER A 98 8.44 -9.81 -0.72
N ASN A 99 7.48 -9.02 -1.21
CA ASN A 99 7.66 -8.16 -2.40
C ASN A 99 7.86 -6.69 -2.07
N VAL A 100 7.57 -6.26 -0.83
CA VAL A 100 7.65 -4.84 -0.45
C VAL A 100 8.55 -4.65 0.76
N THR A 101 8.19 -5.20 1.94
CA THR A 101 8.84 -4.83 3.19
C THR A 101 10.21 -5.48 3.39
N GLU A 102 10.36 -6.77 3.09
CA GLU A 102 11.65 -7.48 3.16
C GLU A 102 12.66 -6.93 2.14
N PRO A 103 12.30 -6.72 0.86
CA PRO A 103 13.20 -6.05 -0.09
C PRO A 103 13.62 -4.64 0.33
N ALA A 104 12.71 -3.85 0.93
CA ALA A 104 13.04 -2.53 1.44
C ALA A 104 14.08 -2.58 2.58
N ALA A 105 14.09 -3.65 3.38
CA ALA A 105 15.03 -3.85 4.47
C ALA A 105 16.33 -4.58 4.06
N ALA A 106 16.39 -5.18 2.87
CA ALA A 106 17.44 -6.14 2.48
C ALA A 106 18.88 -5.60 2.64
N SER A 107 19.10 -4.34 2.31
CA SER A 107 20.40 -3.67 2.44
C SER A 107 20.63 -2.99 3.79
N SER A 108 19.67 -3.04 4.71
CA SER A 108 19.73 -2.39 6.02
C SER A 108 20.51 -3.21 7.05
N PRO A 109 20.98 -2.60 8.16
CA PRO A 109 21.61 -3.33 9.26
C PRO A 109 20.71 -4.43 9.85
N GLY A 110 21.33 -5.45 10.47
CA GLY A 110 20.61 -6.62 11.00
C GLY A 110 19.45 -6.29 11.94
N TRP A 111 19.60 -5.30 12.81
CA TRP A 111 18.54 -4.89 13.73
C TRP A 111 17.31 -4.29 13.02
N VAL A 112 17.51 -3.58 11.90
CA VAL A 112 16.40 -3.06 11.07
C VAL A 112 15.67 -4.22 10.41
N ARG A 113 16.42 -5.16 9.82
CA ARG A 113 15.84 -6.37 9.21
C ARG A 113 15.01 -7.14 10.23
N GLN A 114 15.53 -7.36 11.45
CA GLN A 114 14.80 -8.05 12.51
C GLN A 114 13.47 -7.36 12.87
N LEU A 115 13.42 -6.03 12.88
CA LEU A 115 12.18 -5.29 13.12
C LEU A 115 11.16 -5.49 11.98
N VAL A 116 11.63 -5.43 10.74
CA VAL A 116 10.77 -5.64 9.56
C VAL A 116 10.30 -7.10 9.50
N ASP A 117 11.20 -8.06 9.73
CA ASP A 117 10.88 -9.49 9.78
C ASP A 117 9.86 -9.82 10.88
N PHE A 118 9.97 -9.18 12.05
CA PHE A 118 8.98 -9.34 13.13
C PHE A 118 7.57 -8.93 12.67
N ALA A 119 7.43 -7.78 12.02
CA ALA A 119 6.15 -7.34 11.49
C ALA A 119 5.68 -8.19 10.30
N GLY A 120 6.61 -8.56 9.42
CA GLY A 120 6.37 -9.46 8.28
C GLY A 120 5.84 -10.82 8.71
N GLN A 121 6.40 -11.41 9.78
CA GLN A 121 5.91 -12.66 10.35
C GLN A 121 4.49 -12.52 10.90
N GLY A 122 4.20 -11.47 11.68
CA GLY A 122 2.83 -11.19 12.16
C GLY A 122 1.83 -11.07 11.01
N TRP A 123 2.24 -10.42 9.93
CA TRP A 123 1.43 -10.34 8.71
C TRP A 123 1.26 -11.69 8.04
N ALA A 124 2.33 -12.47 7.86
CA ALA A 124 2.30 -13.77 7.20
C ALA A 124 1.42 -14.80 7.94
N TYR A 125 1.37 -14.74 9.27
CA TYR A 125 0.45 -15.59 10.04
C TYR A 125 -1.04 -15.21 9.87
N HIS A 126 -1.34 -13.95 9.59
CA HIS A 126 -2.72 -13.45 9.47
C HIS A 126 -2.92 -12.55 8.25
N PRO A 127 -2.57 -13.00 7.03
CA PRO A 127 -2.45 -12.13 5.85
C PRO A 127 -3.77 -11.46 5.47
N VAL A 128 -4.89 -12.17 5.55
CA VAL A 128 -6.21 -11.63 5.22
C VAL A 128 -6.65 -10.56 6.23
N SER A 129 -6.48 -10.83 7.52
CA SER A 129 -6.86 -9.88 8.57
C SER A 129 -5.98 -8.64 8.58
N ALA A 130 -4.66 -8.82 8.41
CA ALA A 130 -3.69 -7.74 8.40
C ALA A 130 -3.89 -6.83 7.18
N ALA A 131 -4.04 -7.41 5.99
CA ALA A 131 -4.28 -6.65 4.76
C ALA A 131 -5.62 -5.89 4.83
N ALA A 132 -6.70 -6.53 5.26
CA ALA A 132 -8.00 -5.87 5.40
C ALA A 132 -7.96 -4.74 6.44
N ALA A 133 -7.28 -4.95 7.57
CA ALA A 133 -7.09 -3.91 8.59
C ALA A 133 -6.31 -2.70 8.04
N ALA A 134 -5.23 -2.93 7.28
CA ALA A 134 -4.46 -1.85 6.65
C ALA A 134 -5.32 -1.02 5.69
N VAL A 135 -6.15 -1.66 4.85
CA VAL A 135 -7.13 -0.96 3.98
C VAL A 135 -8.01 -0.02 4.79
N TRP A 136 -8.66 -0.53 5.85
CA TRP A 136 -9.63 0.26 6.61
C TRP A 136 -9.00 1.31 7.51
N ILE A 137 -7.78 1.10 8.02
CA ILE A 137 -7.03 2.13 8.74
C ILE A 137 -6.74 3.30 7.80
N GLN A 138 -6.20 3.04 6.61
CA GLN A 138 -5.80 4.08 5.68
C GLN A 138 -7.01 4.83 5.10
N VAL A 139 -8.03 4.13 4.61
CA VAL A 139 -9.28 4.75 4.14
C VAL A 139 -9.94 5.56 5.26
N GLY A 140 -9.99 5.01 6.46
CA GLY A 140 -10.57 5.68 7.63
C GLY A 140 -9.82 6.95 8.03
N LEU A 141 -8.48 6.90 8.06
CA LEU A 141 -7.64 8.09 8.30
C LEU A 141 -7.89 9.16 7.23
N GLY A 142 -7.96 8.75 5.96
CA GLY A 142 -8.24 9.67 4.86
C GLY A 142 -9.59 10.36 5.01
N ILE A 143 -10.66 9.61 5.22
CA ILE A 143 -12.01 10.14 5.46
C ILE A 143 -12.02 11.07 6.69
N TRP A 144 -11.33 10.66 7.76
CA TRP A 144 -11.22 11.47 8.97
C TRP A 144 -10.56 12.82 8.70
N LEU A 145 -9.41 12.86 8.02
CA LEU A 145 -8.74 14.10 7.66
C LEU A 145 -9.59 14.97 6.73
N LEU A 146 -10.26 14.39 5.74
CA LEU A 146 -11.12 15.13 4.81
C LEU A 146 -12.32 15.80 5.50
N THR A 147 -12.89 15.15 6.52
CA THR A 147 -14.10 15.63 7.20
C THR A 147 -13.81 16.53 8.40
N ALA A 148 -12.72 16.29 9.14
CA ALA A 148 -12.38 17.01 10.37
C ALA A 148 -11.49 18.24 10.10
N ALA A 149 -12.04 19.34 9.61
CA ALA A 149 -11.27 20.56 9.32
C ALA A 149 -10.76 21.31 10.57
N HIS A 150 -11.48 21.26 11.70
CA HIS A 150 -11.23 22.12 12.86
C HIS A 150 -11.36 21.37 14.20
N GLY A 151 -10.80 21.94 15.26
CA GLY A 151 -10.99 21.50 16.64
C GLY A 151 -10.19 20.24 17.03
N ARG A 152 -10.62 19.61 18.14
CA ARG A 152 -9.93 18.46 18.71
C ARG A 152 -9.87 17.25 17.75
N TRP A 153 -10.91 17.02 16.99
CA TRP A 153 -11.00 15.88 16.07
C TRP A 153 -9.99 16.00 14.93
N SER A 154 -9.76 17.21 14.41
CA SER A 154 -8.73 17.42 13.41
C SER A 154 -7.31 17.18 13.97
N ARG A 155 -7.06 17.55 15.23
CA ARG A 155 -5.78 17.27 15.90
C ARG A 155 -5.58 15.78 16.14
N LEU A 156 -6.62 15.10 16.62
CA LEU A 156 -6.57 13.64 16.82
C LEU A 156 -6.36 12.90 15.50
N GLY A 157 -7.02 13.32 14.40
CA GLY A 157 -6.77 12.78 13.07
C GLY A 157 -5.31 12.98 12.61
N GLY A 158 -4.75 14.16 12.87
CA GLY A 158 -3.33 14.42 12.64
C GLY A 158 -2.42 13.51 13.47
N LEU A 159 -2.69 13.33 14.76
CA LEU A 159 -1.92 12.44 15.63
C LEU A 159 -2.06 10.96 15.23
N ALA A 160 -3.25 10.53 14.82
CA ALA A 160 -3.46 9.18 14.29
C ALA A 160 -2.66 8.95 12.99
N THR A 161 -2.60 9.97 12.12
CA THR A 161 -1.74 9.97 10.93
C THR A 161 -0.24 9.86 11.32
N VAL A 162 0.20 10.56 12.37
CA VAL A 162 1.58 10.40 12.90
C VAL A 162 1.82 8.95 13.33
N GLY A 163 0.93 8.41 14.15
CA GLY A 163 1.10 7.05 14.69
C GLY A 163 1.16 5.99 13.61
N TRP A 164 0.21 6.01 12.66
CA TRP A 164 0.18 5.05 11.56
C TRP A 164 1.34 5.28 10.57
N GLY A 165 1.64 6.54 10.21
CA GLY A 165 2.77 6.86 9.36
C GLY A 165 4.11 6.39 9.94
N LEU A 166 4.34 6.57 11.24
CA LEU A 166 5.55 6.05 11.90
C LEU A 166 5.58 4.52 11.94
N ALA A 167 4.44 3.86 12.17
CA ALA A 167 4.36 2.40 12.13
C ALA A 167 4.74 1.86 10.73
N VAL A 168 4.18 2.44 9.67
CA VAL A 168 4.53 2.07 8.28
C VAL A 168 5.99 2.40 7.97
N TRP A 169 6.48 3.54 8.43
CA TRP A 169 7.87 3.95 8.20
C TRP A 169 8.89 2.99 8.82
N VAL A 170 8.63 2.50 10.03
CA VAL A 170 9.52 1.57 10.74
C VAL A 170 9.42 0.16 10.15
N PHE A 171 8.20 -0.36 10.06
CA PHE A 171 7.94 -1.77 9.76
C PHE A 171 7.72 -2.05 8.28
N GLY A 172 7.20 -1.09 7.52
CA GLY A 172 6.92 -1.20 6.10
C GLY A 172 8.05 -0.71 5.20
N GLU A 173 8.65 0.44 5.53
CA GLU A 173 9.67 1.10 4.71
C GLU A 173 11.10 0.94 5.26
N ALA A 174 11.33 0.14 6.30
CA ALA A 174 12.67 -0.03 6.92
C ALA A 174 13.35 1.32 7.21
N PHE A 175 12.60 2.26 7.81
CA PHE A 175 13.03 3.64 8.06
C PHE A 175 13.31 4.46 6.78
N GLY A 176 12.65 4.12 5.66
CA GLY A 176 12.86 4.81 4.38
C GLY A 176 14.29 4.72 3.86
N GLY A 177 15.01 3.64 4.19
CA GLY A 177 16.37 3.42 3.75
C GLY A 177 17.45 4.29 4.40
N ILE A 178 17.15 5.03 5.50
CA ILE A 178 18.12 5.92 6.16
C ILE A 178 19.36 5.15 6.64
N PHE A 179 19.19 3.91 7.05
CA PHE A 179 20.27 3.06 7.55
C PHE A 179 20.88 2.15 6.45
N ALA A 180 20.37 2.21 5.24
CA ALA A 180 20.89 1.45 4.12
C ALA A 180 22.06 2.19 3.45
N PRO A 181 23.08 1.49 2.95
CA PRO A 181 24.08 2.09 2.07
C PRO A 181 23.38 2.55 0.79
N GLY A 182 23.74 3.69 0.25
CA GLY A 182 23.07 4.21 -0.96
C GLY A 182 21.90 5.14 -0.70
N LEU A 183 21.71 5.64 0.52
CA LEU A 183 20.69 6.65 0.86
C LEU A 183 20.67 7.78 -0.16
N SER A 184 19.56 7.91 -0.92
CA SER A 184 19.36 8.96 -1.90
C SER A 184 17.90 9.40 -1.94
N TRP A 185 17.69 10.69 -2.07
CA TRP A 185 16.36 11.24 -2.29
C TRP A 185 15.71 10.71 -3.58
N LEU A 186 16.51 10.45 -4.62
CA LEU A 186 16.02 9.88 -5.89
C LEU A 186 15.32 8.53 -5.69
N PHE A 187 15.81 7.73 -4.75
CA PHE A 187 15.24 6.40 -4.43
C PHE A 187 14.16 6.45 -3.34
N GLY A 188 13.68 7.65 -2.99
CA GLY A 188 12.55 7.83 -2.08
C GLY A 188 12.90 8.15 -0.63
N ALA A 189 14.19 8.29 -0.26
CA ALA A 189 14.53 8.68 1.09
C ALA A 189 13.96 10.07 1.47
N PRO A 190 13.51 10.26 2.69
CA PRO A 190 13.58 9.41 3.88
C PRO A 190 12.38 8.47 4.06
N GLY A 191 11.67 8.15 3.00
CA GLY A 191 10.45 7.33 2.98
C GLY A 191 9.18 8.17 2.91
N ALA A 192 8.17 7.68 2.20
CA ALA A 192 6.89 8.35 2.05
C ALA A 192 6.16 8.44 3.39
N ALA A 193 6.12 7.35 4.16
CA ALA A 193 5.39 7.26 5.42
C ALA A 193 5.91 8.24 6.49
N LEU A 194 7.20 8.57 6.51
CA LEU A 194 7.73 9.65 7.36
C LEU A 194 7.13 11.00 6.98
N LEU A 195 6.97 11.29 5.69
CA LEU A 195 6.35 12.53 5.21
C LEU A 195 4.87 12.60 5.61
N TYR A 196 4.16 11.46 5.63
CA TYR A 196 2.79 11.39 6.17
C TYR A 196 2.79 11.70 7.68
N ALA A 197 3.73 11.17 8.44
CA ALA A 197 3.85 11.49 9.85
C ALA A 197 4.14 13.00 10.07
N VAL A 198 5.03 13.60 9.29
CA VAL A 198 5.29 15.05 9.31
C VAL A 198 4.03 15.85 8.98
N ALA A 199 3.30 15.46 7.96
CA ALA A 199 2.03 16.10 7.60
C ALA A 199 1.00 15.98 8.72
N GLY A 200 0.89 14.80 9.34
CA GLY A 200 0.05 14.56 10.51
C GLY A 200 0.40 15.50 11.67
N ALA A 201 1.70 15.65 11.98
CA ALA A 201 2.19 16.57 13.00
C ALA A 201 1.81 18.02 12.67
N LEU A 202 1.99 18.45 11.42
CA LEU A 202 1.61 19.79 10.96
C LEU A 202 0.08 20.02 11.09
N ILE A 203 -0.75 19.04 10.74
CA ILE A 203 -2.21 19.12 10.89
C ILE A 203 -2.60 19.19 12.37
N ALA A 204 -1.90 18.48 13.26
CA ALA A 204 -2.15 18.48 14.69
C ALA A 204 -1.83 19.82 15.38
N LEU A 205 -1.00 20.66 14.77
CA LEU A 205 -0.66 21.97 15.31
C LEU A 205 -1.93 22.83 15.51
N PRO A 206 -1.95 23.66 16.57
CA PRO A 206 -3.04 24.59 16.79
C PRO A 206 -3.10 25.64 15.66
N GLY A 207 -4.30 26.12 15.30
CA GLY A 207 -4.47 27.11 14.23
C GLY A 207 -3.66 28.39 14.42
N ARG A 208 -3.32 28.76 15.67
CA ARG A 208 -2.41 29.88 15.98
C ARG A 208 -1.00 29.71 15.43
N ALA A 209 -0.49 28.46 15.36
CA ALA A 209 0.83 28.19 14.80
C ALA A 209 0.90 28.48 13.30
N TRP A 210 -0.24 28.47 12.61
CA TRP A 210 -0.37 28.77 11.19
C TRP A 210 -0.60 30.25 10.90
N ARG A 211 -0.71 31.08 11.96
CA ARG A 211 -0.85 32.52 11.83
C ARG A 211 0.56 33.15 11.89
N GLY A 212 0.96 33.77 10.80
CA GLY A 212 2.31 34.32 10.66
C GLY A 212 3.24 33.38 9.89
N ASP A 213 4.41 33.88 9.54
CA ASP A 213 5.35 33.25 8.61
C ASP A 213 6.35 32.27 9.24
N ARG A 214 6.40 32.16 10.59
CA ARG A 214 7.38 31.31 11.29
C ARG A 214 7.28 29.86 10.86
N LEU A 215 6.07 29.27 10.87
CA LEU A 215 5.87 27.87 10.51
C LEU A 215 6.28 27.61 9.07
N GLY A 216 5.86 28.49 8.15
CA GLY A 216 6.24 28.40 6.74
C GLY A 216 7.75 28.45 6.55
N ARG A 217 8.45 29.39 7.22
CA ARG A 217 9.92 29.48 7.20
C ARG A 217 10.57 28.23 7.79
N THR A 218 10.04 27.69 8.89
CA THR A 218 10.57 26.45 9.48
C THR A 218 10.43 25.27 8.54
N VAL A 219 9.23 25.06 7.96
CA VAL A 219 8.99 23.96 7.01
C VAL A 219 9.93 24.06 5.80
N LEU A 220 10.00 25.25 5.19
CA LEU A 220 10.88 25.45 4.03
C LEU A 220 12.37 25.40 4.40
N GLY A 221 12.76 25.90 5.56
CA GLY A 221 14.14 25.81 6.05
C GLY A 221 14.59 24.38 6.33
N VAL A 222 13.73 23.57 7.00
CA VAL A 222 14.00 22.14 7.22
C VAL A 222 14.09 21.40 5.89
N THR A 223 13.17 21.69 4.95
CA THR A 223 13.24 21.14 3.59
C THR A 223 14.53 21.57 2.88
N GLY A 224 14.94 22.82 3.03
CA GLY A 224 16.20 23.33 2.48
C GLY A 224 17.42 22.61 3.03
N LEU A 225 17.46 22.41 4.35
CA LEU A 225 18.53 21.62 4.99
C LEU A 225 18.58 20.19 4.50
N PHE A 226 17.39 19.56 4.36
CA PHE A 226 17.28 18.22 3.80
C PHE A 226 17.86 18.15 2.38
N PHE A 227 17.48 19.05 1.47
CA PHE A 227 17.99 19.06 0.10
C PHE A 227 19.49 19.38 0.02
N ALA A 228 20.00 20.27 0.86
CA ALA A 228 21.43 20.51 0.96
C ALA A 228 22.21 19.27 1.42
N GLY A 229 21.69 18.56 2.42
CA GLY A 229 22.23 17.26 2.85
C GLY A 229 22.18 16.20 1.74
N MET A 230 21.06 16.11 1.02
CA MET A 230 20.92 15.18 -0.10
C MET A 230 21.86 15.52 -1.26
N ALA A 231 22.13 16.81 -1.52
CA ALA A 231 23.13 17.22 -2.50
C ALA A 231 24.54 16.72 -2.14
N VAL A 232 24.93 16.84 -0.87
CA VAL A 232 26.22 16.32 -0.37
C VAL A 232 26.28 14.80 -0.52
N LEU A 233 25.23 14.09 -0.11
CA LEU A 233 25.17 12.64 -0.22
C LEU A 233 25.19 12.17 -1.68
N GLN A 234 24.47 12.85 -2.58
CA GLN A 234 24.44 12.54 -4.00
C GLN A 234 25.79 12.82 -4.69
N ALA A 235 26.51 13.83 -4.22
CA ALA A 235 27.84 14.18 -4.69
C ALA A 235 28.95 13.25 -4.18
N TRP A 236 28.69 12.44 -3.15
CA TRP A 236 29.70 11.65 -2.46
C TRP A 236 30.37 10.64 -3.41
N PRO A 237 31.71 10.61 -3.52
CA PRO A 237 32.43 9.65 -4.34
C PRO A 237 32.19 8.20 -3.89
N GLY A 238 32.20 7.26 -4.82
CA GLY A 238 32.07 5.83 -4.51
C GLY A 238 30.65 5.31 -4.28
N ARG A 239 29.62 6.16 -4.44
CA ARG A 239 28.22 5.76 -4.27
C ARG A 239 27.52 5.34 -5.57
N GLY A 240 28.25 5.00 -6.62
CA GLY A 240 27.68 4.51 -7.87
C GLY A 240 26.97 5.54 -8.76
N PHE A 241 26.66 6.75 -8.25
CA PHE A 241 25.92 7.78 -9.02
C PHE A 241 26.75 8.48 -10.09
N TRP A 242 28.08 8.49 -9.95
CA TRP A 242 29.00 9.08 -10.95
C TRP A 242 29.35 8.13 -12.09
N SER A 243 28.92 6.87 -11.99
CA SER A 243 29.22 5.83 -12.97
C SER A 243 28.24 5.92 -14.15
N GLY A 244 28.76 5.80 -15.33
CA GLY A 244 28.01 5.73 -16.59
C GLY A 244 29.00 5.67 -17.75
N GLY A 245 28.84 4.71 -18.66
CA GLY A 245 29.74 4.50 -19.79
C GLY A 245 30.92 3.53 -19.56
N GLY A 246 30.99 2.87 -18.38
CA GLY A 246 31.95 1.83 -18.03
C GLY A 246 31.43 0.41 -18.18
N ARG A 247 32.22 -0.58 -17.75
CA ARG A 247 31.88 -2.02 -17.79
C ARG A 247 30.73 -2.38 -16.82
N ALA A 248 30.46 -1.58 -15.79
CA ALA A 248 29.34 -1.75 -14.86
C ALA A 248 28.35 -0.60 -15.02
N PRO A 249 27.03 -0.87 -15.07
CA PRO A 249 26.03 0.19 -15.08
C PRO A 249 26.04 0.95 -13.75
N GLY A 250 25.80 2.28 -13.78
CA GLY A 250 25.60 3.08 -12.58
C GLY A 250 24.26 2.77 -11.92
N ASP A 251 24.09 3.15 -10.63
CA ASP A 251 22.90 2.85 -9.82
C ASP A 251 21.60 3.35 -10.47
N LEU A 252 21.59 4.56 -11.04
CA LEU A 252 20.42 5.08 -11.76
C LEU A 252 20.07 4.27 -12.99
N THR A 253 21.09 3.80 -13.74
CA THR A 253 20.90 2.98 -14.93
C THR A 253 20.31 1.63 -14.55
N SER A 254 20.88 0.98 -13.55
CA SER A 254 20.42 -0.32 -13.03
C SER A 254 18.98 -0.26 -12.55
N MET A 255 18.64 0.79 -11.80
CA MET A 255 17.30 1.02 -11.29
C MET A 255 16.28 1.23 -12.42
N ALA A 256 16.58 2.13 -13.37
CA ALA A 256 15.69 2.39 -14.49
C ALA A 256 15.51 1.17 -15.40
N GLN A 257 16.57 0.35 -15.59
CA GLN A 257 16.49 -0.91 -16.31
C GLN A 257 15.59 -1.92 -15.61
N ALA A 258 15.77 -2.12 -14.31
CA ALA A 258 14.95 -3.03 -13.51
C ALA A 258 13.47 -2.63 -13.57
N MET A 259 13.16 -1.35 -13.35
CA MET A 259 11.78 -0.85 -13.42
C MET A 259 11.18 -0.98 -14.82
N SER A 260 11.94 -0.75 -15.87
CA SER A 260 11.44 -0.87 -17.26
C SER A 260 10.99 -2.29 -17.63
N GLN A 261 11.42 -3.30 -16.88
CA GLN A 261 11.05 -4.72 -17.06
C GLN A 261 9.82 -5.13 -16.27
N SER A 262 9.37 -4.31 -15.36
CA SER A 262 8.18 -4.56 -14.54
C SER A 262 6.89 -4.52 -15.35
N ALA A 263 5.82 -5.13 -14.83
CA ALA A 263 4.49 -5.12 -15.45
C ALA A 263 3.88 -3.72 -15.36
N GLN A 264 3.88 -2.98 -16.47
CA GLN A 264 3.40 -1.61 -16.55
C GLN A 264 3.00 -1.23 -17.98
N PRO A 265 2.32 -0.08 -18.20
CA PRO A 265 1.98 0.40 -19.53
C PRO A 265 3.23 0.58 -20.42
N GLY A 266 3.15 0.15 -21.69
CA GLY A 266 4.29 0.13 -22.62
C GLY A 266 4.94 1.49 -22.86
N PHE A 267 4.18 2.60 -22.79
CA PHE A 267 4.74 3.95 -22.92
C PHE A 267 5.67 4.28 -21.74
N LEU A 268 5.33 3.88 -20.52
CA LEU A 268 6.12 4.12 -19.33
C LEU A 268 7.42 3.30 -19.38
N SER A 269 7.32 2.00 -19.71
CA SER A 269 8.51 1.17 -19.96
C SER A 269 9.44 1.76 -21.04
N SER A 270 8.88 2.43 -22.07
CA SER A 270 9.70 3.08 -23.10
C SER A 270 10.44 4.31 -22.56
N TRP A 271 9.79 5.12 -21.72
CA TRP A 271 10.43 6.28 -21.07
C TRP A 271 11.53 5.86 -20.12
N LEU A 272 11.29 4.82 -19.31
CA LEU A 272 12.30 4.26 -18.42
C LEU A 272 13.50 3.68 -19.16
N ARG A 273 13.28 2.98 -20.27
CA ARG A 273 14.37 2.50 -21.14
C ARG A 273 15.16 3.65 -21.76
N ALA A 274 14.49 4.71 -22.23
CA ALA A 274 15.14 5.89 -22.76
C ALA A 274 15.99 6.60 -21.69
N PHE A 275 15.46 6.70 -20.45
CA PHE A 275 16.18 7.26 -19.32
C PHE A 275 17.38 6.38 -18.92
N ALA A 276 17.22 5.06 -18.88
CA ALA A 276 18.32 4.13 -18.62
C ALA A 276 19.43 4.26 -19.70
N ALA A 277 19.06 4.41 -20.97
CA ALA A 277 20.01 4.63 -22.05
C ALA A 277 20.74 5.99 -21.92
N LEU A 278 20.04 7.05 -21.49
CA LEU A 278 20.62 8.36 -21.21
C LEU A 278 21.63 8.28 -20.05
N THR A 279 21.24 7.67 -18.93
CA THR A 279 22.11 7.54 -17.75
C THR A 279 23.30 6.63 -18.02
N ALA A 280 23.15 5.57 -18.85
CA ALA A 280 24.24 4.72 -19.26
C ALA A 280 25.30 5.48 -20.10
N ARG A 281 24.87 6.42 -20.94
CA ARG A 281 25.78 7.20 -21.81
C ARG A 281 26.36 8.42 -21.09
N SER A 282 25.58 9.06 -20.24
CA SER A 282 25.86 10.39 -19.68
C SER A 282 25.64 10.45 -18.16
N GLY A 283 25.89 9.34 -17.43
CA GLY A 283 25.63 9.24 -15.98
C GLY A 283 26.31 10.34 -15.18
N PHE A 284 27.56 10.68 -15.50
CA PHE A 284 28.25 11.80 -14.87
C PHE A 284 27.49 13.13 -15.00
N ALA A 285 27.06 13.49 -16.22
CA ALA A 285 26.34 14.74 -16.46
C ALA A 285 24.96 14.75 -15.77
N VAL A 286 24.22 13.65 -15.82
CA VAL A 286 22.92 13.51 -15.15
C VAL A 286 23.10 13.68 -13.65
N ASN A 287 24.10 13.03 -13.05
CA ASN A 287 24.35 13.17 -11.61
C ASN A 287 24.80 14.60 -11.24
N LEU A 288 25.67 15.22 -12.03
CA LEU A 288 26.12 16.60 -11.80
C LEU A 288 24.95 17.59 -11.82
N ILE A 289 24.03 17.46 -12.79
CA ILE A 289 22.82 18.28 -12.88
C ILE A 289 21.95 18.04 -11.65
N THR A 290 21.79 16.78 -11.23
CA THR A 290 21.00 16.42 -10.04
C THR A 290 21.60 17.04 -8.78
N VAL A 291 22.91 16.90 -8.55
CA VAL A 291 23.62 17.50 -7.41
C VAL A 291 23.47 19.03 -7.42
N ALA A 292 23.66 19.68 -8.56
CA ALA A 292 23.51 21.13 -8.69
C ALA A 292 22.06 21.56 -8.39
N ALA A 293 21.07 20.85 -8.92
CA ALA A 293 19.67 21.15 -8.66
C ALA A 293 19.31 21.00 -7.17
N LEU A 294 19.71 19.90 -6.52
CA LEU A 294 19.51 19.68 -5.09
C LEU A 294 20.18 20.77 -4.24
N ALA A 295 21.42 21.15 -4.58
CA ALA A 295 22.15 22.23 -3.89
C ALA A 295 21.46 23.59 -4.05
N VAL A 296 21.05 23.94 -5.29
CA VAL A 296 20.34 25.21 -5.56
C VAL A 296 19.03 25.26 -4.80
N ILE A 297 18.22 24.18 -4.83
CA ILE A 297 16.96 24.08 -4.07
C ILE A 297 17.27 24.26 -2.58
N GLY A 298 18.21 23.50 -2.04
CA GLY A 298 18.58 23.54 -0.62
C GLY A 298 18.99 24.94 -0.16
N LEU A 299 19.94 25.56 -0.85
CA LEU A 299 20.46 26.89 -0.51
C LEU A 299 19.40 27.99 -0.68
N ALA A 300 18.60 27.93 -1.73
CA ALA A 300 17.54 28.91 -1.97
C ALA A 300 16.44 28.85 -0.89
N LEU A 301 16.02 27.66 -0.46
CA LEU A 301 15.05 27.48 0.62
C LEU A 301 15.63 27.92 1.97
N LEU A 302 16.91 27.65 2.26
CA LEU A 302 17.61 28.09 3.47
C LEU A 302 17.79 29.60 3.53
N SER A 303 18.05 30.23 2.39
CA SER A 303 18.26 31.69 2.33
C SER A 303 17.03 32.48 2.77
N GLY A 304 15.82 31.90 2.65
CA GLY A 304 14.56 32.56 2.96
C GLY A 304 14.24 33.77 2.07
N GLN A 305 15.05 34.05 1.04
CA GLN A 305 14.87 35.19 0.14
C GLN A 305 13.65 34.98 -0.76
N ARG A 306 12.64 35.85 -0.68
CA ARG A 306 11.39 35.74 -1.45
C ARG A 306 11.62 35.67 -2.96
N ARG A 307 12.67 36.29 -3.50
CA ARG A 307 13.01 36.27 -4.93
C ARG A 307 13.52 34.91 -5.39
N ALA A 308 14.28 34.20 -4.53
CA ALA A 308 14.83 32.87 -4.82
C ALA A 308 13.82 31.75 -4.57
N LEU A 309 12.81 31.99 -3.72
CA LEU A 309 11.89 30.96 -3.26
C LEU A 309 11.01 30.39 -4.39
N ARG A 310 10.42 31.25 -5.23
CA ARG A 310 9.55 30.81 -6.32
C ARG A 310 10.27 29.94 -7.37
N PRO A 311 11.44 30.36 -7.90
CA PRO A 311 12.16 29.51 -8.85
C PRO A 311 12.69 28.24 -8.20
N ALA A 312 13.11 28.26 -6.93
CA ALA A 312 13.49 27.06 -6.21
C ALA A 312 12.35 26.06 -6.04
N LEU A 313 11.14 26.55 -5.73
CA LEU A 313 9.95 25.71 -5.65
C LEU A 313 9.57 25.12 -7.01
N ALA A 314 9.64 25.93 -8.07
CA ALA A 314 9.38 25.44 -9.43
C ALA A 314 10.40 24.35 -9.82
N LEU A 315 11.69 24.55 -9.53
CA LEU A 315 12.74 23.55 -9.78
C LEU A 315 12.50 22.29 -8.93
N LEU A 316 12.12 22.43 -7.66
CA LEU A 316 11.80 21.30 -6.78
C LEU A 316 10.63 20.49 -7.33
N LEU A 317 9.54 21.14 -7.73
CA LEU A 317 8.37 20.45 -8.29
C LEU A 317 8.69 19.76 -9.62
N LEU A 318 9.47 20.41 -10.48
CA LEU A 318 9.91 19.82 -11.74
C LEU A 318 10.80 18.60 -11.50
N LEU A 319 11.79 18.72 -10.62
CA LEU A 319 12.69 17.62 -10.27
C LEU A 319 11.92 16.48 -9.57
N SER A 320 10.99 16.79 -8.67
CA SER A 320 10.12 15.79 -8.03
C SER A 320 9.26 15.06 -9.07
N ALA A 321 8.66 15.76 -10.02
CA ALA A 321 7.86 15.14 -11.07
C ALA A 321 8.72 14.24 -11.98
N ALA A 322 9.91 14.71 -12.38
CA ALA A 322 10.84 13.91 -13.17
C ALA A 322 11.29 12.64 -12.43
N THR A 323 11.66 12.77 -11.14
CA THR A 323 12.05 11.63 -10.31
C THR A 323 10.90 10.67 -10.07
N TRP A 324 9.69 11.19 -9.84
CA TRP A 324 8.50 10.38 -9.62
C TRP A 324 8.17 9.50 -10.84
N VAL A 325 8.34 10.03 -12.06
CA VAL A 325 8.06 9.29 -13.30
C VAL A 325 9.23 8.39 -13.71
N LEU A 326 10.49 8.92 -13.67
CA LEU A 326 11.64 8.26 -14.29
C LEU A 326 12.46 7.38 -13.33
N VAL A 327 12.26 7.52 -12.02
CA VAL A 327 13.03 6.78 -11.00
C VAL A 327 12.13 6.01 -10.05
N GLN A 328 10.92 6.53 -9.75
CA GLN A 328 9.99 5.91 -8.81
C GLN A 328 8.78 5.25 -9.48
N ASP A 329 8.72 5.22 -10.81
CA ASP A 329 7.68 4.56 -11.60
C ASP A 329 6.25 4.89 -11.14
N LEU A 330 6.01 6.20 -10.87
CA LEU A 330 4.78 6.76 -10.32
C LEU A 330 4.41 6.19 -8.91
N GLY A 331 5.25 5.36 -8.30
CA GLY A 331 5.01 4.72 -7.01
C GLY A 331 3.97 3.59 -7.00
N VAL A 332 3.25 3.42 -8.11
CA VAL A 332 2.14 2.44 -8.20
C VAL A 332 2.38 1.35 -9.23
N PHE A 333 3.38 1.52 -10.07
CA PHE A 333 3.82 0.53 -11.06
C PHE A 333 5.15 -0.08 -10.64
N GLY A 334 5.58 -1.10 -11.35
CA GLY A 334 6.87 -1.74 -11.08
C GLY A 334 6.83 -2.80 -10.00
N GLY A 335 5.64 -3.19 -9.51
CA GLY A 335 5.46 -4.20 -8.47
C GLY A 335 4.14 -4.07 -7.73
N LEU A 336 4.12 -4.48 -6.47
CA LEU A 336 2.99 -4.32 -5.58
C LEU A 336 3.04 -2.90 -4.99
N GLY A 337 2.35 -1.95 -5.63
CA GLY A 337 2.33 -0.55 -5.20
C GLY A 337 1.54 -0.36 -3.90
N THR A 338 2.08 0.38 -2.94
CA THR A 338 1.47 0.67 -1.63
C THR A 338 1.05 2.11 -1.45
N ASP A 339 1.75 3.02 -2.13
CA ASP A 339 1.55 4.48 -2.08
C ASP A 339 2.20 5.15 -3.31
N PRO A 340 1.97 6.45 -3.57
CA PRO A 340 2.56 7.16 -4.71
C PRO A 340 4.02 7.57 -4.48
N ASN A 341 4.74 6.96 -3.56
CA ASN A 341 6.10 7.31 -3.14
C ASN A 341 6.25 8.73 -2.55
N SER A 342 7.48 9.12 -2.23
CA SER A 342 7.79 10.30 -1.44
C SER A 342 7.60 11.65 -2.17
N MET A 343 7.56 11.67 -3.51
CA MET A 343 7.57 12.93 -4.25
C MET A 343 6.27 13.73 -4.12
N ILE A 344 5.12 13.08 -4.16
CA ILE A 344 3.83 13.72 -3.99
C ILE A 344 3.62 14.23 -2.55
N PRO A 345 3.85 13.43 -1.48
CA PRO A 345 3.83 13.89 -0.10
C PRO A 345 4.74 15.10 0.15
N LEU A 346 5.95 15.07 -0.37
CA LEU A 346 6.91 16.17 -0.24
C LEU A 346 6.40 17.45 -0.90
N ALA A 347 5.89 17.36 -2.11
CA ALA A 347 5.33 18.50 -2.83
C ALA A 347 4.18 19.16 -2.05
N LEU A 348 3.30 18.37 -1.43
CA LEU A 348 2.20 18.87 -0.59
C LEU A 348 2.69 19.59 0.67
N ILE A 349 3.70 19.04 1.36
CA ILE A 349 4.30 19.67 2.55
C ILE A 349 4.93 21.02 2.18
N VAL A 350 5.69 21.03 1.09
CA VAL A 350 6.38 22.24 0.63
C VAL A 350 5.37 23.31 0.18
N ALA A 351 4.33 22.93 -0.57
CA ALA A 351 3.24 23.82 -0.95
C ALA A 351 2.52 24.39 0.28
N GLY A 352 2.25 23.54 1.28
CA GLY A 352 1.68 23.97 2.56
C GLY A 352 2.56 24.96 3.31
N GLY A 353 3.88 24.71 3.37
CA GLY A 353 4.86 25.63 3.95
C GLY A 353 4.91 26.96 3.22
N TYR A 354 4.92 26.95 1.89
CA TYR A 354 4.88 28.17 1.07
C TYR A 354 3.62 28.99 1.30
N LEU A 355 2.45 28.35 1.30
CA LEU A 355 1.18 29.02 1.56
C LEU A 355 1.07 29.58 2.98
N ALA A 356 1.82 29.04 3.94
CA ALA A 356 1.91 29.58 5.29
C ALA A 356 2.76 30.86 5.38
N LEU A 357 3.55 31.20 4.34
CA LEU A 357 4.27 32.47 4.24
C LEU A 357 3.41 33.64 3.72
N ALA A 358 2.26 33.36 3.11
CA ALA A 358 1.39 34.39 2.58
C ALA A 358 0.80 35.20 3.76
N PRO A 359 0.93 36.53 3.76
CA PRO A 359 0.28 37.34 4.77
C PRO A 359 -1.24 37.09 4.74
N ALA A 360 -1.85 37.00 5.91
CA ALA A 360 -3.30 36.83 6.07
C ALA A 360 -4.11 38.09 5.62
N THR A 361 -3.64 38.80 4.61
CA THR A 361 -4.15 40.06 4.13
C THR A 361 -4.87 39.87 2.79
N ALA A 362 -6.02 39.24 2.85
CA ALA A 362 -7.09 39.52 1.87
C ALA A 362 -8.43 39.15 2.53
N GLY A 363 -8.94 40.02 3.38
CA GLY A 363 -10.26 39.82 3.98
C GLY A 363 -10.55 40.48 5.32
N GLN A 364 -9.60 41.22 5.93
CA GLN A 364 -9.97 42.14 6.99
C GLN A 364 -10.15 43.53 6.37
N PRO A 365 -11.35 44.12 6.41
CA PRO A 365 -11.47 45.55 6.23
C PRO A 365 -10.58 46.21 7.30
N ALA A 366 -9.75 47.14 6.88
CA ALA A 366 -8.92 47.90 7.79
C ALA A 366 -9.80 48.42 8.94
N PRO A 367 -9.33 48.34 10.21
CA PRO A 367 -10.03 49.05 11.26
C PRO A 367 -10.10 50.52 10.83
N ALA A 368 -11.31 51.02 10.67
CA ALA A 368 -11.53 52.42 10.41
C ALA A 368 -10.79 53.19 11.51
N THR A 369 -9.75 53.88 11.12
CA THR A 369 -9.05 54.84 11.96
C THR A 369 -10.06 55.95 12.29
N ALA A 370 -10.68 55.85 13.45
CA ALA A 370 -11.39 56.92 14.07
C ALA A 370 -10.35 57.99 14.47
N SER A 371 -10.05 58.84 13.54
CA SER A 371 -9.32 60.06 13.83
C SER A 371 -9.72 61.11 12.81
N GLN A 372 -10.85 61.71 13.05
CA GLN A 372 -11.10 63.04 12.60
C GLN A 372 -11.73 63.81 13.78
N LEU A 373 -10.88 64.63 14.35
CA LEU A 373 -11.29 65.72 15.22
C LEU A 373 -12.37 66.56 14.54
N ALA A 374 -13.52 66.72 15.16
CA ALA A 374 -14.43 67.81 14.92
C ALA A 374 -14.39 68.80 16.11
N PRO A 375 -14.47 70.10 15.86
CA PRO A 375 -14.20 71.09 16.87
C PRO A 375 -15.35 71.32 17.83
N ALA A 376 -14.97 71.82 19.01
CA ALA A 376 -15.82 72.19 20.12
C ALA A 376 -16.89 73.24 19.76
N ALA A 377 -18.12 73.00 20.20
CA ALA A 377 -19.10 74.07 20.41
C ALA A 377 -19.73 73.85 21.79
N GLY A 378 -19.82 74.93 22.52
CA GLY A 378 -20.08 75.05 23.94
C GLY A 378 -21.53 74.77 24.41
N PRO A 379 -21.78 74.99 25.70
CA PRO A 379 -22.90 74.42 26.41
C PRO A 379 -24.12 75.36 26.45
N GLU A 380 -25.31 74.78 26.43
CA GLU A 380 -26.52 75.44 27.02
C GLU A 380 -27.55 74.35 27.47
N PRO A 381 -28.61 74.78 28.21
CA PRO A 381 -28.79 74.20 29.53
C PRO A 381 -30.06 73.31 29.71
N VAL A 382 -30.04 72.66 30.85
CA VAL A 382 -31.03 71.80 31.50
C VAL A 382 -32.42 72.35 31.56
N THR A 383 -33.45 71.50 31.29
CA THR A 383 -34.71 71.49 32.04
C THR A 383 -35.30 70.07 32.07
N PRO A 384 -35.83 69.64 33.26
CA PRO A 384 -36.38 68.29 33.40
C PRO A 384 -37.88 68.30 33.17
N THR A 385 -38.38 67.29 32.46
CA THR A 385 -39.82 67.01 32.49
C THR A 385 -40.07 65.52 32.77
N ALA A 386 -40.76 65.30 33.84
CA ALA A 386 -41.28 64.01 34.28
C ALA A 386 -42.42 63.55 33.33
N ALA A 387 -42.46 62.26 33.03
CA ALA A 387 -43.68 61.60 32.55
C ALA A 387 -43.62 60.12 32.89
N VAL A 388 -44.33 59.77 33.87
CA VAL A 388 -45.52 58.90 33.95
C VAL A 388 -45.31 57.49 33.36
N VAL A 389 -45.25 56.54 34.30
CA VAL A 389 -45.40 55.10 34.10
C VAL A 389 -46.89 54.77 33.98
N PRO A 390 -47.36 54.00 33.04
CA PRO A 390 -48.64 53.29 33.19
C PRO A 390 -48.43 51.84 33.63
N ALA A 391 -49.25 51.46 34.53
CA ALA A 391 -49.34 50.20 35.22
C ALA A 391 -49.61 48.99 34.34
N ALA A 392 -49.06 47.86 34.73
CA ALA A 392 -49.31 46.53 34.20
C ALA A 392 -50.72 46.06 34.56
N ALA A 393 -51.43 45.48 33.61
CA ALA A 393 -52.62 44.66 33.85
C ALA A 393 -52.23 43.17 33.91
N PRO A 394 -52.82 42.39 34.82
CA PRO A 394 -52.52 40.96 34.99
C PRO A 394 -53.45 40.10 34.13
N GLY A 395 -52.90 39.00 33.61
CA GLY A 395 -53.72 37.85 33.33
C GLY A 395 -53.76 37.32 31.93
N ALA A 396 -53.05 36.24 31.68
CA ALA A 396 -53.56 35.05 31.00
C ALA A 396 -52.57 33.89 31.17
N ALA A 397 -52.98 32.89 31.92
CA ALA A 397 -52.30 31.60 32.03
C ALA A 397 -52.34 30.88 30.66
N PRO A 398 -51.25 30.25 30.22
CA PRO A 398 -51.33 29.41 29.03
C PRO A 398 -52.01 28.08 29.38
N THR A 399 -53.14 27.83 28.75
CA THR A 399 -53.81 26.54 28.73
C THR A 399 -52.91 25.49 28.15
N ALA A 400 -52.64 24.41 28.92
CA ALA A 400 -51.97 23.20 28.47
C ALA A 400 -52.85 22.47 27.44
N GLY A 401 -52.63 22.75 26.17
CA GLY A 401 -53.13 21.96 25.06
C GLY A 401 -52.28 20.72 24.85
N GLY A 402 -52.69 19.58 25.46
CA GLY A 402 -52.13 18.28 25.15
C GLY A 402 -52.49 17.84 23.74
N GLY A 403 -51.65 18.20 22.76
CA GLY A 403 -51.67 17.55 21.46
C GLY A 403 -51.07 16.17 21.53
N PRO A 404 -51.60 15.18 20.81
CA PRO A 404 -51.04 13.83 20.82
C PRO A 404 -49.58 13.85 20.33
N LEU A 405 -48.72 13.14 21.08
CA LEU A 405 -47.31 12.97 20.70
C LEU A 405 -47.23 12.39 19.28
N PRO A 406 -46.41 12.96 18.39
CA PRO A 406 -46.27 12.45 17.01
C PRO A 406 -45.84 11.00 17.03
N GLY A 407 -46.54 10.18 16.23
CA GLY A 407 -46.32 8.74 16.16
C GLY A 407 -44.89 8.41 15.70
N TRP A 408 -44.39 7.27 16.14
CA TRP A 408 -43.02 6.81 15.84
C TRP A 408 -42.70 6.78 14.34
N ARG A 409 -43.67 6.58 13.44
CA ARG A 409 -43.50 6.62 11.99
C ARG A 409 -43.19 8.02 11.45
N GLU A 410 -43.67 9.09 12.06
CA GLU A 410 -43.30 10.46 11.68
C GLU A 410 -41.90 10.85 12.16
N ARG A 411 -41.38 10.18 13.20
CA ARG A 411 -40.02 10.42 13.72
C ARG A 411 -38.94 9.81 12.87
N LEU A 412 -39.21 8.73 12.13
CA LEU A 412 -38.25 7.95 11.31
C LEU A 412 -38.47 8.10 9.80
N GLY A 413 -39.23 9.09 9.33
CA GLY A 413 -39.49 9.31 7.93
C GLY A 413 -38.23 9.63 7.12
N PRO A 414 -38.14 9.15 5.86
CA PRO A 414 -36.91 9.30 5.04
C PRO A 414 -36.49 10.75 4.81
N GLY A 415 -37.39 11.71 4.86
CA GLY A 415 -37.09 13.14 4.77
C GLY A 415 -36.34 13.70 5.98
N ARG A 416 -36.60 13.22 7.19
CA ARG A 416 -35.87 13.62 8.40
C ARG A 416 -34.50 12.94 8.51
N LEU A 417 -34.37 11.71 8.04
CA LEU A 417 -33.07 11.02 7.89
C LEU A 417 -32.17 11.78 6.92
N ALA A 418 -32.68 12.16 5.75
CA ALA A 418 -31.94 12.94 4.77
C ALA A 418 -31.52 14.32 5.32
N GLN A 419 -32.42 15.00 6.07
CA GLN A 419 -32.13 16.26 6.73
C GLN A 419 -31.14 16.13 7.90
N ALA A 420 -31.21 15.05 8.67
CA ALA A 420 -30.28 14.78 9.78
C ALA A 420 -28.88 14.41 9.27
N VAL A 421 -28.78 13.66 8.18
CA VAL A 421 -27.51 13.35 7.50
C VAL A 421 -26.91 14.65 6.92
N GLY A 422 -27.71 15.52 6.32
CA GLY A 422 -27.25 16.81 5.78
C GLY A 422 -26.84 17.84 6.87
N THR A 423 -27.33 17.69 8.10
CA THR A 423 -26.99 18.57 9.24
C THR A 423 -26.03 17.91 10.25
N ALA A 424 -25.62 16.65 10.04
CA ALA A 424 -24.61 16.01 10.87
C ALA A 424 -23.34 16.87 10.88
N ARG A 425 -23.02 17.47 12.03
CA ARG A 425 -21.84 18.34 12.12
C ARG A 425 -20.59 17.51 11.72
N PRO A 426 -19.68 18.06 10.95
CA PRO A 426 -18.44 17.36 10.52
C PRO A 426 -17.68 16.66 11.65
N ARG A 427 -17.84 17.17 12.88
CA ARG A 427 -17.25 16.59 14.11
C ARG A 427 -17.80 15.20 14.46
N THR A 428 -19.08 14.97 14.21
CA THR A 428 -19.72 13.67 14.50
C THR A 428 -19.28 12.64 13.47
N VAL A 429 -19.21 13.01 12.21
CA VAL A 429 -18.70 12.13 11.14
C VAL A 429 -17.24 11.75 11.40
N ALA A 430 -16.42 12.72 11.81
CA ALA A 430 -15.02 12.46 12.16
C ALA A 430 -14.88 11.51 13.39
N ALA A 431 -15.73 11.68 14.42
CA ALA A 431 -15.73 10.79 15.59
C ALA A 431 -16.13 9.35 15.23
N VAL A 432 -17.14 9.21 14.36
CA VAL A 432 -17.57 7.90 13.84
C VAL A 432 -16.48 7.27 12.99
N GLY A 433 -15.83 8.05 12.11
CA GLY A 433 -14.69 7.57 11.33
C GLY A 433 -13.53 7.09 12.21
N ALA A 434 -13.19 7.86 13.25
CA ALA A 434 -12.14 7.48 14.20
C ALA A 434 -12.46 6.18 14.94
N LEU A 435 -13.71 6.02 15.39
CA LEU A 435 -14.16 4.80 16.04
C LEU A 435 -14.15 3.60 15.09
N GLY A 436 -14.55 3.81 13.84
CA GLY A 436 -14.46 2.81 12.77
C GLY A 436 -13.03 2.35 12.52
N VAL A 437 -12.06 3.28 12.40
CA VAL A 437 -10.63 2.95 12.28
C VAL A 437 -10.15 2.11 13.46
N ALA A 438 -10.55 2.46 14.69
CA ALA A 438 -10.15 1.71 15.87
C ALA A 438 -10.74 0.29 15.88
N ILE A 439 -12.06 0.16 15.67
CA ILE A 439 -12.77 -1.13 15.80
C ILE A 439 -12.48 -2.07 14.64
N ILE A 440 -12.46 -1.55 13.39
CA ILE A 440 -12.37 -2.38 12.19
C ILE A 440 -10.92 -2.57 11.74
N GLY A 441 -10.04 -1.60 12.04
CA GLY A 441 -8.63 -1.63 11.66
C GLY A 441 -7.72 -2.01 12.82
N VAL A 442 -7.53 -1.10 13.79
CA VAL A 442 -6.46 -1.23 14.81
C VAL A 442 -6.67 -2.45 15.72
N ILE A 443 -7.90 -2.71 16.19
CA ILE A 443 -8.16 -3.85 17.07
C ILE A 443 -7.91 -5.19 16.36
N PRO A 444 -8.43 -5.46 15.15
CA PRO A 444 -8.13 -6.69 14.43
C PRO A 444 -6.63 -6.86 14.11
N LEU A 445 -5.94 -5.78 13.75
CA LEU A 445 -4.50 -5.84 13.48
C LEU A 445 -3.70 -6.17 14.76
N ALA A 446 -4.05 -5.56 15.89
CA ALA A 446 -3.41 -5.86 17.18
C ALA A 446 -3.71 -7.29 17.64
N ALA A 447 -4.93 -7.79 17.44
CA ALA A 447 -5.31 -9.16 17.74
C ALA A 447 -4.54 -10.16 16.86
N ALA A 448 -4.39 -9.88 15.57
CA ALA A 448 -3.59 -10.67 14.66
C ALA A 448 -2.10 -10.71 15.08
N ALA A 449 -1.52 -9.56 15.40
CA ALA A 449 -0.13 -9.46 15.86
C ALA A 449 0.13 -10.16 17.20
N ALA A 450 -0.89 -10.26 18.06
CA ALA A 450 -0.80 -10.95 19.36
C ALA A 450 -1.04 -12.47 19.27
N SER A 451 -1.52 -12.98 18.14
CA SER A 451 -1.82 -14.40 17.95
C SER A 451 -0.55 -15.18 17.59
N ALA A 452 -0.28 -16.24 18.33
CA ALA A 452 0.85 -17.14 18.05
C ALA A 452 0.50 -18.27 17.06
N THR A 453 -0.76 -18.35 16.59
CA THR A 453 -1.23 -19.40 15.68
C THR A 453 -1.51 -18.82 14.29
N ALA A 454 -1.08 -19.54 13.25
CA ALA A 454 -1.37 -19.16 11.87
C ALA A 454 -2.88 -19.19 11.59
N SER A 455 -3.35 -18.33 10.69
CA SER A 455 -4.73 -18.31 10.24
C SER A 455 -5.09 -19.62 9.55
N PRO A 456 -6.25 -20.24 9.84
CA PRO A 456 -6.70 -21.46 9.16
C PRO A 456 -6.75 -21.35 7.64
N ILE A 457 -6.89 -20.13 7.11
CA ILE A 457 -6.89 -19.88 5.66
C ILE A 457 -5.55 -20.21 5.01
N ILE A 458 -4.45 -20.07 5.75
CA ILE A 458 -3.11 -20.44 5.25
C ILE A 458 -3.01 -21.96 5.13
N ALA A 459 -3.42 -22.70 6.17
CA ALA A 459 -3.47 -24.15 6.11
C ALA A 459 -4.37 -24.62 4.94
N GLN A 460 -5.56 -24.04 4.79
CA GLN A 460 -6.46 -24.35 3.69
C GLN A 460 -5.87 -24.02 2.31
N ALA A 461 -5.09 -22.95 2.19
CA ALA A 461 -4.43 -22.57 0.95
C ALA A 461 -3.21 -23.49 0.65
N LEU A 462 -2.50 -23.95 1.68
CA LEU A 462 -1.37 -24.90 1.57
C LEU A 462 -1.87 -26.32 1.29
N ASP A 463 -2.97 -26.76 1.94
CA ASP A 463 -3.53 -28.11 1.78
C ASP A 463 -4.06 -28.42 0.36
N GLY A 464 -3.92 -27.48 -0.59
CA GLY A 464 -4.42 -27.66 -1.94
C GLY A 464 -5.94 -27.91 -2.04
N SER A 465 -6.65 -27.77 -0.92
CA SER A 465 -8.12 -27.88 -0.83
C SER A 465 -8.86 -26.66 -1.40
N SER A 466 -8.17 -25.88 -2.26
CA SER A 466 -8.82 -24.92 -3.14
C SER A 466 -9.94 -25.64 -3.90
N ALA A 467 -11.03 -24.92 -4.15
CA ALA A 467 -12.16 -25.43 -4.91
C ALA A 467 -11.70 -26.25 -6.13
N PRO A 468 -12.30 -27.40 -6.42
CA PRO A 468 -11.87 -28.22 -7.54
C PRO A 468 -11.81 -27.37 -8.80
N LEU A 469 -10.67 -27.37 -9.45
CA LEU A 469 -10.48 -26.66 -10.71
C LEU A 469 -11.16 -27.47 -11.80
N ASP A 470 -11.78 -26.81 -12.75
CA ASP A 470 -12.40 -27.46 -13.90
C ASP A 470 -12.30 -26.59 -15.15
N PHE A 471 -11.08 -26.42 -15.64
CA PHE A 471 -10.85 -25.69 -16.88
C PHE A 471 -9.90 -26.47 -17.81
N ARG A 472 -9.99 -26.20 -19.12
CA ARG A 472 -9.11 -26.83 -20.08
C ARG A 472 -7.67 -26.39 -19.84
N ALA A 473 -6.76 -27.33 -19.62
CA ALA A 473 -5.35 -27.04 -19.41
C ALA A 473 -4.77 -26.32 -20.65
N PRO A 474 -4.00 -25.24 -20.44
CA PRO A 474 -3.36 -24.50 -21.53
C PRO A 474 -2.43 -25.42 -22.35
N ALA A 475 -2.53 -25.34 -23.68
CA ALA A 475 -1.71 -26.14 -24.57
C ALA A 475 -0.26 -25.65 -24.55
N PHE A 476 0.66 -26.61 -24.62
CA PHE A 476 2.08 -26.37 -24.84
C PHE A 476 2.64 -27.38 -25.83
N GLN A 477 3.77 -27.00 -26.46
CA GLN A 477 4.59 -27.87 -27.28
C GLN A 477 6.05 -27.52 -27.04
N LEU A 478 6.79 -28.41 -26.38
CA LEU A 478 8.16 -28.21 -25.90
C LEU A 478 8.99 -29.47 -26.19
N THR A 479 10.30 -29.38 -26.01
CA THR A 479 11.24 -30.50 -26.23
C THR A 479 11.62 -31.12 -24.88
N ASN A 480 11.56 -32.44 -24.77
CA ASN A 480 11.98 -33.14 -23.56
C ASN A 480 13.49 -33.31 -23.45
N GLN A 481 13.98 -33.83 -22.33
CA GLN A 481 15.40 -34.11 -22.07
C GLN A 481 16.05 -35.09 -23.04
N HIS A 482 15.29 -35.80 -23.85
CA HIS A 482 15.77 -36.71 -24.90
C HIS A 482 15.78 -36.08 -26.30
N GLY A 483 15.39 -34.81 -26.41
CA GLY A 483 15.30 -34.10 -27.68
C GLY A 483 14.01 -34.35 -28.47
N HIS A 484 13.03 -35.05 -27.90
CA HIS A 484 11.76 -35.31 -28.55
C HIS A 484 10.75 -34.22 -28.26
N LEU A 485 9.91 -33.91 -29.25
CA LEU A 485 8.84 -32.94 -29.12
C LEU A 485 7.67 -33.53 -28.34
N VAL A 486 7.27 -32.87 -27.24
CA VAL A 486 6.15 -33.26 -26.39
C VAL A 486 5.12 -32.14 -26.36
N SER A 487 3.86 -32.48 -26.55
CA SER A 487 2.73 -31.56 -26.41
C SER A 487 1.75 -32.07 -25.37
N LEU A 488 0.99 -31.17 -24.75
CA LEU A 488 -0.08 -31.61 -23.84
C LEU A 488 -1.10 -32.51 -24.54
N ALA A 489 -1.31 -32.30 -25.84
CA ALA A 489 -2.21 -33.15 -26.65
C ALA A 489 -1.69 -34.60 -26.81
N SER A 490 -0.38 -34.79 -26.88
CA SER A 490 0.24 -36.13 -26.98
C SER A 490 0.19 -36.91 -25.65
N LEU A 491 -0.12 -36.26 -24.55
CA LEU A 491 -0.26 -36.87 -23.22
C LEU A 491 -1.69 -37.24 -22.86
N ARG A 492 -2.65 -37.01 -23.76
CA ARG A 492 -4.05 -37.37 -23.53
C ARG A 492 -4.24 -38.86 -23.30
N GLY A 493 -5.19 -39.19 -22.44
CA GLY A 493 -5.41 -40.56 -21.98
C GLY A 493 -4.62 -40.93 -20.74
N LYS A 494 -3.65 -40.09 -20.35
CA LYS A 494 -2.95 -40.19 -19.07
C LYS A 494 -3.34 -39.05 -18.15
N VAL A 495 -3.20 -39.25 -16.84
CA VAL A 495 -3.20 -38.15 -15.87
C VAL A 495 -1.83 -37.48 -15.93
N VAL A 496 -1.75 -36.15 -15.96
CA VAL A 496 -0.49 -35.40 -16.00
C VAL A 496 -0.32 -34.67 -14.69
N LEU A 497 0.80 -34.90 -14.02
CA LEU A 497 1.30 -34.10 -12.92
C LEU A 497 2.32 -33.12 -13.49
N LEU A 498 1.99 -31.85 -13.57
CA LEU A 498 2.78 -30.81 -14.22
C LEU A 498 3.36 -29.87 -13.18
N THR A 499 4.68 -29.72 -13.16
CA THR A 499 5.40 -28.76 -12.30
C THR A 499 6.36 -27.88 -13.12
N PHE A 500 7.03 -26.94 -12.44
CA PHE A 500 7.90 -25.94 -13.02
C PHE A 500 9.19 -25.90 -12.22
N LEU A 501 10.33 -26.18 -12.84
CA LEU A 501 11.61 -26.33 -12.16
C LEU A 501 12.71 -25.50 -12.83
N ASP A 502 13.61 -24.96 -12.01
CA ASP A 502 14.86 -24.36 -12.49
C ASP A 502 15.97 -25.41 -12.48
N PRO A 503 16.59 -25.76 -13.62
CA PRO A 503 17.57 -26.84 -13.68
C PRO A 503 18.91 -26.53 -12.98
N VAL A 504 19.12 -25.30 -12.52
CA VAL A 504 20.30 -24.90 -11.73
C VAL A 504 19.97 -24.53 -10.30
N CYS A 505 18.74 -24.75 -9.87
CA CYS A 505 18.30 -24.55 -8.50
C CYS A 505 18.94 -25.60 -7.57
N THR A 506 19.40 -25.16 -6.39
CA THR A 506 20.02 -26.02 -5.38
C THR A 506 19.19 -26.11 -4.09
N SER A 507 17.98 -25.57 -4.07
CA SER A 507 17.06 -25.57 -2.91
C SER A 507 15.82 -26.45 -3.14
N ASP A 508 14.75 -25.86 -3.63
CA ASP A 508 13.42 -26.50 -3.66
C ASP A 508 13.20 -27.39 -4.88
N CYS A 509 13.76 -27.03 -6.04
CA CYS A 509 13.56 -27.84 -7.26
C CYS A 509 14.04 -29.28 -7.16
N PRO A 510 15.22 -29.59 -6.56
CA PRO A 510 15.62 -30.96 -6.27
C PRO A 510 14.62 -31.68 -5.36
N LEU A 511 14.13 -31.03 -4.31
CA LEU A 511 13.16 -31.61 -3.39
C LEU A 511 11.83 -31.92 -4.11
N ILE A 512 11.29 -30.98 -4.88
CA ILE A 512 10.07 -31.21 -5.69
C ILE A 512 10.27 -32.40 -6.63
N ALA A 513 11.42 -32.49 -7.29
CA ALA A 513 11.73 -33.60 -8.20
C ALA A 513 11.76 -34.95 -7.47
N GLN A 514 12.31 -35.02 -6.24
CA GLN A 514 12.29 -36.22 -5.43
C GLN A 514 10.87 -36.57 -4.95
N GLU A 515 10.03 -35.60 -4.61
CA GLU A 515 8.63 -35.82 -4.27
C GLU A 515 7.83 -36.38 -5.46
N PHE A 516 8.09 -35.90 -6.67
CA PHE A 516 7.50 -36.47 -7.89
C PHE A 516 7.93 -37.94 -8.11
N LYS A 517 9.20 -38.24 -7.88
CA LYS A 517 9.74 -39.61 -7.93
C LYS A 517 9.11 -40.50 -6.87
N GLN A 518 8.92 -40.00 -5.66
CA GLN A 518 8.27 -40.74 -4.59
C GLN A 518 6.78 -40.95 -4.89
N ALA A 519 6.09 -39.95 -5.48
CA ALA A 519 4.70 -40.10 -5.93
C ALA A 519 4.57 -41.21 -6.98
N ASP A 520 5.52 -41.33 -7.91
CA ASP A 520 5.57 -42.42 -8.87
C ASP A 520 5.66 -43.81 -8.19
N GLN A 521 6.52 -43.92 -7.16
CA GLN A 521 6.63 -45.13 -6.38
C GLN A 521 5.34 -45.48 -5.62
N LEU A 522 4.67 -44.48 -5.04
CA LEU A 522 3.39 -44.64 -4.33
C LEU A 522 2.24 -45.03 -5.28
N LEU A 523 2.29 -44.62 -6.53
CA LEU A 523 1.33 -45.04 -7.57
C LEU A 523 1.48 -46.49 -7.99
N GLY A 524 2.68 -47.09 -7.85
CA GLY A 524 2.97 -48.47 -8.14
C GLY A 524 2.57 -48.87 -9.57
N GLY A 525 1.73 -49.89 -9.70
CA GLY A 525 1.24 -50.33 -11.03
C GLY A 525 0.42 -49.31 -11.83
N GLN A 526 -0.13 -48.27 -11.18
CA GLN A 526 -0.87 -47.20 -11.80
C GLN A 526 0.03 -46.13 -12.42
N ALA A 527 1.32 -46.07 -12.05
CA ALA A 527 2.28 -45.08 -12.55
C ALA A 527 2.35 -45.02 -14.09
N ARG A 528 2.12 -46.16 -14.78
CA ARG A 528 2.07 -46.22 -16.26
C ARG A 528 0.96 -45.34 -16.89
N GLN A 529 -0.05 -44.99 -16.10
CA GLN A 529 -1.21 -44.19 -16.55
C GLN A 529 -1.05 -42.72 -16.15
N VAL A 530 0.10 -42.36 -15.51
CA VAL A 530 0.43 -40.99 -15.07
C VAL A 530 1.68 -40.54 -15.79
N GLU A 531 1.71 -39.30 -16.22
CA GLU A 531 2.90 -38.65 -16.78
C GLU A 531 3.37 -37.57 -15.81
N LEU A 532 4.64 -37.58 -15.47
CA LEU A 532 5.30 -36.60 -14.62
C LEU A 532 6.01 -35.60 -15.51
N VAL A 533 5.56 -34.38 -15.51
CA VAL A 533 6.05 -33.35 -16.43
C VAL A 533 6.61 -32.17 -15.65
N ALA A 534 7.86 -31.80 -15.91
CA ALA A 534 8.46 -30.56 -15.45
C ALA A 534 8.70 -29.63 -16.65
N VAL A 535 8.53 -28.33 -16.47
CA VAL A 535 8.86 -27.30 -17.46
C VAL A 535 9.91 -26.37 -16.90
N VAL A 536 10.95 -26.11 -17.68
CA VAL A 536 12.02 -25.20 -17.29
C VAL A 536 11.50 -23.80 -17.03
N THR A 537 11.87 -23.21 -15.87
CA THR A 537 11.54 -21.81 -15.49
C THR A 537 12.67 -20.81 -15.75
N ASN A 538 13.89 -21.27 -16.02
CA ASN A 538 15.06 -20.43 -16.15
C ASN A 538 15.27 -19.97 -17.62
N PRO A 539 15.19 -18.66 -17.94
CA PRO A 539 15.42 -18.17 -19.30
C PRO A 539 16.89 -18.16 -19.71
N VAL A 540 17.84 -18.30 -18.78
CA VAL A 540 19.27 -18.30 -19.04
C VAL A 540 19.78 -19.74 -19.21
N TYR A 541 19.38 -20.64 -18.32
CA TYR A 541 19.83 -22.04 -18.29
C TYR A 541 18.73 -22.99 -18.80
N HIS A 542 18.24 -22.73 -20.00
CA HIS A 542 17.13 -23.48 -20.60
C HIS A 542 17.57 -24.52 -21.66
N GLN A 543 18.87 -24.61 -21.94
CA GLN A 543 19.39 -25.54 -22.95
C GLN A 543 19.25 -27.00 -22.46
N LEU A 544 19.06 -27.91 -23.41
CA LEU A 544 18.85 -29.34 -23.17
C LEU A 544 19.90 -29.96 -22.23
N ALA A 545 21.15 -29.50 -22.31
CA ALA A 545 22.23 -29.98 -21.48
C ALA A 545 21.95 -29.80 -19.97
N TYR A 546 21.24 -28.72 -19.58
CA TYR A 546 20.92 -28.44 -18.17
C TYR A 546 19.82 -29.36 -17.66
N THR A 547 18.77 -29.61 -18.44
CA THR A 547 17.73 -30.58 -18.06
C THR A 547 18.32 -32.00 -17.92
N GLN A 548 19.22 -32.37 -18.83
CA GLN A 548 19.94 -33.66 -18.74
C GLN A 548 20.88 -33.74 -17.54
N ALA A 549 21.53 -32.64 -17.16
CA ALA A 549 22.39 -32.59 -15.98
C ALA A 549 21.55 -32.78 -14.71
N PHE A 550 20.47 -32.03 -14.57
CA PHE A 550 19.53 -32.14 -13.47
C PHE A 550 18.97 -33.56 -13.33
N ASP A 551 18.51 -34.18 -14.43
CA ASP A 551 17.98 -35.56 -14.42
C ASP A 551 19.01 -36.60 -13.94
N ARG A 552 20.31 -36.40 -14.28
CA ARG A 552 21.39 -37.26 -13.79
C ARG A 552 21.67 -37.05 -12.31
N GLU A 553 21.72 -35.78 -11.88
CA GLU A 553 21.97 -35.42 -10.47
C GLU A 553 20.87 -35.93 -9.56
N GLU A 554 19.61 -35.75 -9.96
CA GLU A 554 18.43 -36.15 -9.20
C GLU A 554 18.02 -37.61 -9.45
N ARG A 555 18.76 -38.33 -10.31
CA ARG A 555 18.49 -39.74 -10.65
C ARG A 555 17.09 -40.00 -11.17
N LEU A 556 16.62 -39.10 -12.07
CA LEU A 556 15.31 -39.18 -12.70
C LEU A 556 15.35 -39.89 -14.06
N ALA A 557 16.51 -39.99 -14.67
CA ALA A 557 16.70 -40.58 -16.00
C ALA A 557 16.19 -42.03 -16.13
N GLY A 558 15.98 -42.75 -15.00
CA GLY A 558 15.41 -44.08 -14.97
C GLY A 558 13.88 -44.16 -14.89
N LEU A 559 13.18 -43.04 -14.80
CA LEU A 559 11.71 -42.97 -14.75
C LEU A 559 11.12 -42.87 -16.17
N PRO A 560 10.40 -43.89 -16.65
CA PRO A 560 9.94 -43.94 -18.03
C PRO A 560 8.83 -42.95 -18.37
N ASN A 561 8.13 -42.43 -17.35
CA ASN A 561 7.05 -41.45 -17.44
C ASN A 561 7.46 -40.05 -16.96
N TRP A 562 8.76 -39.78 -16.83
CA TRP A 562 9.29 -38.45 -16.51
C TRP A 562 9.64 -37.68 -17.77
N GLN A 563 9.17 -36.43 -17.87
CA GLN A 563 9.43 -35.52 -18.98
C GLN A 563 9.90 -34.18 -18.43
N TYR A 564 11.18 -33.81 -18.63
CA TYR A 564 11.65 -32.49 -18.31
C TYR A 564 11.75 -31.63 -19.58
N LEU A 565 10.80 -30.72 -19.72
CA LEU A 565 10.54 -30.00 -20.98
C LEU A 565 11.28 -28.66 -21.00
N THR A 566 11.91 -28.38 -22.13
CA THR A 566 12.55 -27.11 -22.44
C THR A 566 12.15 -26.62 -23.83
N GLY A 567 12.56 -25.41 -24.19
CA GLY A 567 12.27 -24.79 -25.47
C GLY A 567 12.96 -23.44 -25.62
N SER A 568 12.62 -22.69 -26.65
CA SER A 568 13.08 -21.31 -26.75
C SER A 568 12.47 -20.43 -25.64
N VAL A 569 13.17 -19.39 -25.23
CA VAL A 569 12.71 -18.45 -24.19
C VAL A 569 11.31 -17.89 -24.49
N PRO A 570 10.95 -17.50 -25.73
CA PRO A 570 9.59 -17.09 -26.05
C PRO A 570 8.54 -18.17 -25.79
N GLN A 571 8.82 -19.45 -26.15
CA GLN A 571 7.92 -20.56 -25.88
C GLN A 571 7.74 -20.81 -24.38
N LEU A 572 8.84 -20.83 -23.62
CA LEU A 572 8.79 -20.99 -22.16
C LEU A 572 8.01 -19.86 -21.49
N ARG A 573 8.25 -18.60 -21.85
CA ARG A 573 7.50 -17.45 -21.35
C ARG A 573 6.01 -17.51 -21.67
N GLN A 574 5.65 -18.06 -22.82
CA GLN A 574 4.25 -18.28 -23.17
C GLN A 574 3.60 -19.30 -22.23
N VAL A 575 4.27 -20.43 -21.97
CA VAL A 575 3.79 -21.45 -21.05
C VAL A 575 3.67 -20.89 -19.64
N TRP A 576 4.70 -20.20 -19.12
CA TRP A 576 4.65 -19.58 -17.79
C TRP A 576 3.45 -18.64 -17.63
N ARG A 577 3.21 -17.78 -18.62
CA ARG A 577 2.05 -16.86 -18.59
C ARG A 577 0.71 -17.62 -18.59
N HIS A 578 0.59 -18.67 -19.41
CA HIS A 578 -0.63 -19.43 -19.50
C HIS A 578 -0.96 -20.22 -18.23
N TYR A 579 0.06 -20.66 -17.50
CA TYR A 579 -0.07 -21.39 -16.24
C TYR A 579 0.09 -20.48 -15.00
N GLY A 580 0.21 -19.17 -15.18
CA GLY A 580 0.32 -18.23 -14.06
C GLY A 580 1.64 -18.31 -13.29
N ILE A 581 2.71 -18.86 -13.89
CA ILE A 581 4.00 -19.03 -13.25
C ILE A 581 4.76 -17.71 -13.22
N ALA A 582 5.07 -17.23 -12.02
CA ALA A 582 6.00 -16.14 -11.82
C ALA A 582 7.43 -16.68 -11.94
N ALA A 583 8.26 -16.06 -12.78
CA ALA A 583 9.69 -16.38 -12.90
C ALA A 583 10.47 -15.07 -12.81
N GLN A 584 11.25 -14.89 -11.73
CA GLN A 584 12.05 -13.70 -11.46
C GLN A 584 13.53 -14.05 -11.43
N ILE A 585 14.35 -13.30 -12.19
CA ILE A 585 15.80 -13.42 -12.11
C ILE A 585 16.28 -12.79 -10.81
N LEU A 586 16.88 -13.57 -9.93
CA LEU A 586 17.45 -13.07 -8.69
C LEU A 586 18.76 -12.29 -8.94
N PRO A 587 19.06 -11.24 -8.15
CA PRO A 587 20.23 -10.38 -8.37
C PRO A 587 21.58 -11.11 -8.32
N ALA A 588 21.65 -12.27 -7.67
CA ALA A 588 22.87 -13.06 -7.54
C ALA A 588 23.25 -13.88 -8.80
N GLY A 589 22.40 -13.90 -9.82
CA GLY A 589 22.64 -14.49 -11.14
C GLY A 589 22.84 -16.01 -11.11
N GLY A 590 21.92 -16.78 -11.65
CA GLY A 590 22.00 -18.25 -11.72
C GLY A 590 20.64 -18.86 -11.44
N MET A 591 20.18 -18.83 -10.21
CA MET A 591 18.86 -19.33 -9.82
C MET A 591 17.76 -18.32 -10.09
N ILE A 592 16.55 -18.83 -10.28
CA ILE A 592 15.35 -18.03 -10.48
C ILE A 592 14.36 -18.33 -9.36
N GLY A 593 13.81 -17.27 -8.74
CA GLY A 593 12.62 -17.40 -7.90
C GLY A 593 11.40 -17.67 -8.77
N HIS A 594 10.72 -18.80 -8.55
CA HIS A 594 9.50 -19.16 -9.28
C HIS A 594 8.46 -19.78 -8.34
N SER A 595 7.24 -19.98 -8.87
CA SER A 595 6.16 -20.62 -8.12
C SER A 595 6.41 -22.13 -7.97
N ASP A 596 6.44 -22.62 -6.73
CA ASP A 596 6.65 -24.02 -6.41
C ASP A 596 5.30 -24.71 -6.25
N LEU A 597 4.78 -25.26 -7.37
CA LEU A 597 3.48 -25.87 -7.43
C LEU A 597 3.41 -27.01 -8.46
N ALA A 598 2.38 -27.83 -8.36
CA ALA A 598 2.02 -28.81 -9.37
C ALA A 598 0.55 -28.68 -9.79
N TYR A 599 0.28 -28.83 -11.08
CA TYR A 599 -1.07 -28.97 -11.62
C TYR A 599 -1.39 -30.45 -11.87
N VAL A 600 -2.57 -30.86 -11.46
CA VAL A 600 -3.12 -32.18 -11.78
C VAL A 600 -4.09 -32.04 -12.96
N ILE A 601 -3.73 -32.64 -14.07
CA ILE A 601 -4.51 -32.60 -15.32
C ILE A 601 -5.05 -34.00 -15.59
N ASP A 602 -6.35 -34.12 -15.81
CA ASP A 602 -7.02 -35.39 -16.07
C ASP A 602 -6.76 -35.93 -17.49
N ARG A 603 -7.22 -37.16 -17.75
CA ARG A 603 -7.06 -37.84 -19.04
C ARG A 603 -7.69 -37.08 -20.21
N SER A 604 -8.70 -36.23 -19.94
CA SER A 604 -9.37 -35.41 -20.96
C SER A 604 -8.60 -34.09 -21.23
N GLY A 605 -7.55 -33.80 -20.47
CA GLY A 605 -6.76 -32.59 -20.56
C GLY A 605 -7.38 -31.37 -19.83
N ARG A 606 -8.14 -31.62 -18.76
CA ARG A 606 -8.68 -30.57 -17.88
C ARG A 606 -7.85 -30.51 -16.59
N THR A 607 -7.50 -29.32 -16.18
CA THR A 607 -6.88 -29.06 -14.88
C THR A 607 -7.91 -29.28 -13.78
N ARG A 608 -7.59 -30.15 -12.83
CA ARG A 608 -8.48 -30.56 -11.75
C ARG A 608 -8.05 -30.05 -10.38
N ARG A 609 -6.75 -29.87 -10.18
CA ARG A 609 -6.17 -29.35 -8.93
C ARG A 609 -4.90 -28.58 -9.19
N GLU A 610 -4.61 -27.70 -8.26
CA GLU A 610 -3.31 -27.08 -8.04
C GLU A 610 -2.85 -27.50 -6.64
N LEU A 611 -1.64 -28.01 -6.54
CA LEU A 611 -0.99 -28.44 -5.31
C LEU A 611 0.24 -27.57 -5.11
N ASN A 612 0.42 -27.03 -3.90
CA ASN A 612 1.55 -26.17 -3.57
C ASN A 612 2.59 -26.98 -2.78
N PHE A 613 3.85 -26.83 -3.14
CA PHE A 613 4.95 -27.46 -2.43
C PHE A 613 5.37 -26.60 -1.22
N ASP A 614 5.43 -27.20 -0.03
CA ASP A 614 5.95 -26.59 1.19
C ASP A 614 7.14 -27.40 1.72
N PRO A 615 8.40 -26.87 1.65
CA PRO A 615 9.57 -27.52 2.18
C PRO A 615 9.72 -27.40 3.71
N GLY A 616 8.69 -26.89 4.42
CA GLY A 616 8.74 -26.66 5.87
C GLY A 616 9.14 -27.92 6.66
N PRO A 617 9.84 -27.77 7.80
CA PRO A 617 10.12 -28.90 8.67
C PRO A 617 8.80 -29.46 9.15
N GLY A 618 8.48 -30.68 8.74
CA GLY A 618 7.31 -31.38 9.20
C GLY A 618 7.26 -31.35 10.73
N THR A 619 6.37 -30.49 11.28
CA THR A 619 5.96 -30.66 12.65
C THR A 619 5.27 -32.00 12.69
N ALA A 620 5.80 -32.92 13.48
CA ALA A 620 5.44 -34.33 13.56
C ALA A 620 4.00 -34.58 14.02
N THR A 621 3.03 -34.09 13.28
CA THR A 621 1.62 -34.41 13.39
C THR A 621 1.05 -34.57 11.98
N SER A 622 1.21 -35.76 11.40
CA SER A 622 0.41 -36.36 10.33
C SER A 622 0.02 -35.44 9.13
N GLN A 623 0.89 -34.59 8.62
CA GLN A 623 0.69 -34.01 7.30
C GLN A 623 1.20 -35.00 6.25
N ALA A 624 0.37 -35.31 5.25
CA ALA A 624 0.74 -36.07 4.08
C ALA A 624 1.93 -35.36 3.39
N SER A 625 2.93 -36.14 2.92
CA SER A 625 4.00 -35.56 2.11
C SER A 625 3.45 -35.04 0.78
N PHE A 626 4.19 -34.14 0.13
CA PHE A 626 3.77 -33.67 -1.20
C PHE A 626 3.62 -34.83 -2.20
N ALA A 627 4.43 -35.86 -2.06
CA ALA A 627 4.29 -37.11 -2.82
C ALA A 627 2.97 -37.83 -2.53
N ASP A 628 2.50 -37.87 -1.27
CA ASP A 628 1.21 -38.45 -0.91
C ASP A 628 0.06 -37.66 -1.55
N GLU A 629 0.13 -36.35 -1.55
CA GLU A 629 -0.86 -35.47 -2.18
C GLU A 629 -0.89 -35.66 -3.70
N LEU A 630 0.27 -35.65 -4.35
CA LEU A 630 0.41 -35.90 -5.79
C LEU A 630 -0.16 -37.26 -6.18
N SER A 631 0.23 -38.32 -5.46
CA SER A 631 -0.22 -39.69 -5.74
C SER A 631 -1.71 -39.85 -5.50
N SER A 632 -2.25 -39.30 -4.40
CA SER A 632 -3.68 -39.35 -4.08
C SER A 632 -4.52 -38.58 -5.11
N ALA A 633 -4.08 -37.39 -5.53
CA ALA A 633 -4.76 -36.60 -6.55
C ALA A 633 -4.74 -37.30 -7.91
N ALA A 634 -3.63 -37.92 -8.30
CA ALA A 634 -3.53 -38.72 -9.51
C ALA A 634 -4.49 -39.93 -9.46
N GLN A 635 -4.52 -40.68 -8.37
CA GLN A 635 -5.41 -41.82 -8.18
C GLN A 635 -6.91 -41.43 -8.27
N GLN A 636 -7.29 -40.30 -7.67
CA GLN A 636 -8.67 -39.78 -7.76
C GLN A 636 -9.05 -39.52 -9.21
N ASN A 637 -8.18 -38.93 -10.02
CA ASN A 637 -8.43 -38.62 -11.43
C ASN A 637 -8.31 -39.85 -12.33
N LEU A 638 -7.64 -40.91 -11.90
CA LEU A 638 -7.65 -42.21 -12.57
C LEU A 638 -8.99 -42.97 -12.37
N ARG A 639 -9.66 -42.77 -11.21
CA ARG A 639 -10.96 -43.40 -10.89
C ARG A 639 -12.16 -42.64 -11.45
N ALA A 640 -12.05 -41.32 -11.62
CA ALA A 640 -13.13 -40.45 -12.08
C ALA A 640 -13.32 -40.45 -13.60
N SER A 641 -12.47 -41.06 -14.34
CA SER A 641 -12.49 -41.24 -15.80
C SER A 641 -12.75 -42.70 -16.14
#